data_c6eadb7ba085dc8a3109a3736150fab1
#
_entry.id   c6eadb7ba085dc8a3109a3736150fab1
#
_cell.length_a   1.000
_cell.length_b   1.000
_cell.length_c   1.000
_cell.angle_alpha   90.00
_cell.angle_beta   90.00
_cell.angle_gamma   90.00
#
_symmetry.space_group_name_H-M   'P 1'
#
loop_
_entity.id
_entity.type
_entity.pdbx_description
1 polymer ?
#
loop_
_entity_poly.entity_id
_entity_poly.type
_entity_poly.pdbx_seq_one_letter_code
_entity_poly.pdbx_strand_id
1 'polypeptide(L)'
;MSDTVLIIDGHSMAFRAFYALPPDNFVTATGQHTNAVYGFVSMLTRLLETERPTHVAVAFDVSRHSFRTEEYPDYKGTRDATPEEFKGQVELIREVLDAMGIVSLSREGFEADDILATLAYRAGHEGATVLVVSGDRDSFQTVTENVTVLYPGTGPGDLRRMTPEAVEAKYGVPPHRYPEIAAIVGETSDNLPGVPGVGPKTAAQWINKYDGLDNLLARADEIGGKRGAALREHMDDVVRNRRLNRLLTDMDLEVGPADLARRATDVAAIDRLFDSLEFGRLRVKVREVSGIGMGESATVEAVDATASEARVEVRLADASCDIAAWANAHPVLALLVEGDMRPTRGEVTRIILAGTDDALMIDPTELSPAQEGALAEVLAQASSLITHDAKGARHALAARGWTLGDVAFDTMLAAYLAHPDQRSHKLEDVLSRLLGVTIEEEASDSDALFDLGEIGAGPSAAQVRAGRLAAALHPLTDKLRRALDESGETALLTDMEMPLSRLLAQMETTGIAADTRVLDDLSAELGADVDAARQGAWSAAGREVNLSSPKQLQEILFDHFALPKTKKTKTGYTTNADALADLWAKTEASGGAGHDFLGFLLTHRDRIKLKQMVDSLSATVASDGRIHSTFSQVAAATGRLASSDPNLQNIPARSADGMRIRGAFVPGVGFESLMSADYSQIEMRLMAHLSGDEALIEAFNSGEDLHRTMASMVFGTPVAEVSGEERSRIKATSYGLAYGLSSYGLAAQLGIPVPEAAALRDRYFERFGKVRDYLEGLVAQARADGYTQTMFGRRRYLPDLRSSNRQRREMAERAALNAPIQGSAADIVKIAMMDVATALSEANLTSRLLVQIHDELLLEIAPGEEETVEALVREKMASPVMLSVPLDVAVGIGASWQLAAH
;
A
#
# COMPACT_ATOMS: atom_id res chain seq x y z
N MET A 1 9.15 5.45 -42.84
CA MET A 1 9.27 6.51 -41.83
C MET A 1 10.66 6.36 -41.23
N SER A 2 11.42 7.42 -41.06
CA SER A 2 12.71 7.35 -40.36
C SER A 2 12.47 6.95 -38.90
N ASP A 3 13.31 6.10 -38.36
CA ASP A 3 13.20 5.68 -36.95
C ASP A 3 13.37 6.89 -36.03
N THR A 4 12.52 6.98 -35.00
CA THR A 4 12.62 7.99 -33.94
C THR A 4 13.13 7.32 -32.68
N VAL A 5 14.30 7.74 -32.21
CA VAL A 5 14.97 7.20 -31.01
C VAL A 5 14.86 8.20 -29.89
N LEU A 6 14.26 7.81 -28.79
CA LEU A 6 14.14 8.58 -27.54
C LEU A 6 15.11 8.04 -26.49
N ILE A 7 16.02 8.89 -26.02
CA ILE A 7 17.03 8.51 -25.03
C ILE A 7 16.90 9.42 -23.81
N ILE A 8 16.76 8.86 -22.62
CA ILE A 8 16.37 9.59 -21.40
C ILE A 8 17.45 9.43 -20.32
N ASP A 9 17.84 10.54 -19.71
CA ASP A 9 18.60 10.55 -18.46
C ASP A 9 17.70 10.17 -17.29
N GLY A 10 17.84 8.94 -16.84
CA GLY A 10 16.99 8.34 -15.81
C GLY A 10 17.14 9.01 -14.45
N HIS A 11 18.37 9.29 -14.02
CA HIS A 11 18.60 9.93 -12.72
C HIS A 11 18.15 11.39 -12.70
N SER A 12 18.49 12.17 -13.71
CA SER A 12 18.08 13.56 -13.82
C SER A 12 16.56 13.70 -13.78
N MET A 13 15.86 12.85 -14.55
CA MET A 13 14.40 12.88 -14.60
C MET A 13 13.75 12.35 -13.30
N ALA A 14 14.34 11.33 -12.67
CA ALA A 14 13.85 10.80 -11.40
C ALA A 14 14.02 11.84 -10.26
N PHE A 15 15.15 12.52 -10.18
CA PHE A 15 15.34 13.61 -9.22
C PHE A 15 14.40 14.77 -9.46
N ARG A 16 14.19 15.15 -10.73
CA ARG A 16 13.22 16.19 -11.07
C ARG A 16 11.81 15.83 -10.63
N ALA A 17 11.39 14.60 -10.87
CA ALA A 17 10.10 14.10 -10.41
C ALA A 17 9.99 14.11 -8.89
N PHE A 18 11.04 13.70 -8.20
CA PHE A 18 11.11 13.67 -6.74
C PHE A 18 10.92 15.05 -6.11
N TYR A 19 11.58 16.09 -6.66
CA TYR A 19 11.46 17.44 -6.12
C TYR A 19 10.20 18.19 -6.58
N ALA A 20 9.55 17.73 -7.66
CA ALA A 20 8.31 18.32 -8.15
C ALA A 20 7.07 17.88 -7.36
N LEU A 21 7.12 16.70 -6.74
CA LEU A 21 5.99 16.10 -6.04
C LEU A 21 6.34 15.90 -4.56
N PRO A 22 5.51 16.42 -3.60
CA PRO A 22 5.76 16.26 -2.18
C PRO A 22 5.82 14.78 -1.79
N PRO A 23 6.92 14.28 -1.19
CA PRO A 23 7.06 12.86 -0.86
C PRO A 23 5.96 12.33 0.06
N ASP A 24 5.49 13.17 0.99
CA ASP A 24 4.47 12.79 2.00
C ASP A 24 3.12 12.42 1.37
N ASN A 25 2.82 12.91 0.16
CA ASN A 25 1.58 12.62 -0.57
C ASN A 25 1.68 11.32 -1.40
N PHE A 26 2.86 10.72 -1.48
CA PHE A 26 3.15 9.55 -2.31
C PHE A 26 3.86 8.48 -1.47
N VAL A 27 3.21 8.07 -0.40
CA VAL A 27 3.70 7.01 0.49
C VAL A 27 2.72 5.85 0.43
N THR A 28 3.21 4.69 0.05
CA THR A 28 2.38 3.48 0.10
C THR A 28 2.06 3.11 1.54
N ALA A 29 1.01 2.33 1.78
CA ALA A 29 0.67 1.86 3.12
C ALA A 29 1.80 1.04 3.79
N THR A 30 2.81 0.58 3.03
CA THR A 30 4.04 -0.05 3.55
C THR A 30 5.14 0.94 3.92
N GLY A 31 4.90 2.25 3.74
CA GLY A 31 5.87 3.31 4.02
C GLY A 31 6.90 3.55 2.91
N GLN A 32 6.73 2.97 1.71
CA GLN A 32 7.58 3.22 0.56
C GLN A 32 7.18 4.54 -0.10
N HIS A 33 8.12 5.47 -0.26
CA HIS A 33 7.91 6.68 -1.05
C HIS A 33 7.93 6.35 -2.55
N THR A 34 6.99 6.93 -3.30
CA THR A 34 6.76 6.61 -4.73
C THR A 34 6.64 7.85 -5.63
N ASN A 35 6.84 9.05 -5.08
CA ASN A 35 6.69 10.30 -5.80
C ASN A 35 7.61 10.43 -7.03
N ALA A 36 8.88 9.99 -6.93
CA ALA A 36 9.79 9.98 -8.07
C ALA A 36 9.34 8.99 -9.15
N VAL A 37 8.89 7.80 -8.75
CA VAL A 37 8.37 6.79 -9.69
C VAL A 37 7.14 7.32 -10.42
N TYR A 38 6.16 7.85 -9.67
CA TYR A 38 4.95 8.42 -10.25
C TYR A 38 5.23 9.54 -11.25
N GLY A 39 6.05 10.50 -10.85
CA GLY A 39 6.40 11.63 -11.70
C GLY A 39 7.22 11.22 -12.91
N PHE A 40 8.18 10.30 -12.76
CA PHE A 40 8.97 9.76 -13.86
C PHE A 40 8.10 9.04 -14.90
N VAL A 41 7.25 8.12 -14.46
CA VAL A 41 6.37 7.36 -15.35
C VAL A 41 5.35 8.27 -16.03
N SER A 42 4.82 9.28 -15.31
CA SER A 42 3.94 10.29 -15.91
C SER A 42 4.61 11.11 -16.99
N MET A 43 5.88 11.49 -16.82
CA MET A 43 6.65 12.19 -17.87
C MET A 43 6.97 11.27 -19.05
N LEU A 44 7.34 10.03 -18.77
CA LEU A 44 7.62 9.02 -19.78
C LEU A 44 6.39 8.74 -20.65
N THR A 45 5.23 8.49 -20.07
CA THR A 45 3.99 8.23 -20.82
C THR A 45 3.65 9.41 -21.73
N ARG A 46 3.77 10.64 -21.23
CA ARG A 46 3.55 11.85 -22.05
C ARG A 46 4.53 11.95 -23.21
N LEU A 47 5.81 11.62 -22.99
CA LEU A 47 6.82 11.60 -24.07
C LEU A 47 6.48 10.55 -25.12
N LEU A 48 6.05 9.36 -24.70
CA LEU A 48 5.65 8.29 -25.61
C LEU A 48 4.43 8.68 -26.46
N GLU A 49 3.46 9.37 -25.87
CA GLU A 49 2.26 9.88 -26.57
C GLU A 49 2.61 10.98 -27.59
N THR A 50 3.44 11.95 -27.16
CA THR A 50 3.72 13.16 -27.95
C THR A 50 4.70 12.88 -29.06
N GLU A 51 5.82 12.19 -28.76
CA GLU A 51 6.93 11.99 -29.69
C GLU A 51 6.82 10.68 -30.48
N ARG A 52 6.02 9.72 -30.02
CA ARG A 52 5.75 8.40 -30.63
C ARG A 52 7.02 7.69 -31.10
N PRO A 53 8.02 7.54 -30.23
CA PRO A 53 9.30 6.95 -30.61
C PRO A 53 9.14 5.46 -30.94
N THR A 54 9.90 4.99 -31.93
CA THR A 54 10.01 3.57 -32.28
C THR A 54 11.01 2.84 -31.38
N HIS A 55 12.03 3.57 -30.90
CA HIS A 55 13.13 3.06 -30.07
C HIS A 55 13.25 3.92 -28.82
N VAL A 56 13.40 3.28 -27.65
CA VAL A 56 13.49 3.99 -26.36
C VAL A 56 14.56 3.36 -25.48
N ALA A 57 15.40 4.20 -24.88
CA ALA A 57 16.35 3.80 -23.85
C ALA A 57 16.36 4.79 -22.70
N VAL A 58 16.62 4.30 -21.49
CA VAL A 58 16.84 5.11 -20.30
C VAL A 58 18.19 4.75 -19.69
N ALA A 59 19.08 5.73 -19.53
CA ALA A 59 20.39 5.53 -18.94
C ALA A 59 20.41 5.95 -17.47
N PHE A 60 21.11 5.19 -16.63
CA PHE A 60 21.26 5.46 -15.21
C PHE A 60 22.72 5.39 -14.78
N ASP A 61 23.11 6.24 -13.82
CA ASP A 61 24.40 6.11 -13.15
C ASP A 61 24.41 4.86 -12.24
N VAL A 62 25.53 4.16 -12.19
CA VAL A 62 25.72 3.03 -11.25
C VAL A 62 26.09 3.55 -9.87
N SER A 63 26.99 4.52 -9.82
CA SER A 63 27.50 5.10 -8.58
C SER A 63 27.98 6.54 -8.83
N ARG A 64 28.41 7.23 -7.77
CA ARG A 64 29.09 8.53 -7.90
C ARG A 64 30.54 8.42 -8.36
N HIS A 65 31.05 7.20 -8.56
CA HIS A 65 32.42 6.95 -8.97
C HIS A 65 32.48 6.79 -10.48
N SER A 66 33.20 7.70 -11.15
CA SER A 66 33.43 7.71 -12.59
C SER A 66 34.87 8.10 -12.89
N PHE A 67 35.34 7.92 -14.11
CA PHE A 67 36.68 8.37 -14.52
C PHE A 67 36.88 9.87 -14.25
N ARG A 68 35.80 10.70 -14.21
CA ARG A 68 35.87 12.12 -13.85
C ARG A 68 36.22 12.32 -12.39
N THR A 69 35.67 11.51 -11.47
CA THR A 69 36.01 11.58 -10.06
C THR A 69 37.39 11.00 -9.74
N GLU A 70 37.88 10.07 -10.59
CA GLU A 70 39.27 9.57 -10.49
C GLU A 70 40.27 10.65 -10.92
N GLU A 71 39.94 11.40 -11.97
CA GLU A 71 40.81 12.48 -12.47
C GLU A 71 40.75 13.72 -11.57
N TYR A 72 39.58 14.09 -11.06
CA TYR A 72 39.35 15.23 -10.19
C TYR A 72 38.48 14.83 -9.00
N PRO A 73 39.05 14.50 -7.85
CA PRO A 73 38.32 14.00 -6.66
C PRO A 73 37.23 14.95 -6.15
N ASP A 74 37.39 16.26 -6.39
CA ASP A 74 36.38 17.27 -6.01
C ASP A 74 35.22 17.41 -7.01
N TYR A 75 35.24 16.69 -8.11
CA TYR A 75 34.15 16.68 -9.12
C TYR A 75 32.83 16.23 -8.46
N LYS A 76 31.80 17.06 -8.60
CA LYS A 76 30.48 16.87 -7.96
C LYS A 76 30.53 16.69 -6.43
N GLY A 77 31.66 17.05 -5.80
CA GLY A 77 31.88 16.85 -4.35
C GLY A 77 30.99 17.67 -3.43
N THR A 78 30.40 18.75 -3.94
CA THR A 78 29.47 19.63 -3.19
C THR A 78 28.02 19.14 -3.23
N ARG A 79 27.69 18.07 -3.98
CA ARG A 79 26.33 17.54 -4.05
C ARG A 79 25.94 16.88 -2.73
N ASP A 80 24.75 17.25 -2.22
CA ASP A 80 24.16 16.65 -1.04
C ASP A 80 24.03 15.12 -1.12
N ALA A 81 23.94 14.47 0.03
CA ALA A 81 23.64 13.05 0.08
C ALA A 81 22.24 12.78 -0.53
N THR A 82 22.12 11.65 -1.24
CA THR A 82 20.83 11.22 -1.80
C THR A 82 19.76 11.14 -0.72
N PRO A 83 18.61 11.76 -0.89
CA PRO A 83 17.51 11.73 0.04
C PRO A 83 17.06 10.29 0.43
N GLU A 84 16.71 10.01 1.73
CA GLU A 84 16.27 8.68 2.16
C GLU A 84 14.95 8.27 1.48
N GLU A 85 14.02 9.22 1.28
CA GLU A 85 12.75 9.02 0.58
C GLU A 85 12.95 8.71 -0.92
N PHE A 86 14.10 9.08 -1.49
CA PHE A 86 14.44 8.75 -2.88
C PHE A 86 15.02 7.34 -3.03
N LYS A 87 15.59 6.79 -1.95
CA LYS A 87 16.22 5.46 -2.00
C LYS A 87 15.20 4.38 -2.37
N GLY A 88 15.59 3.50 -3.26
CA GLY A 88 14.76 2.41 -3.76
C GLY A 88 13.81 2.84 -4.90
N GLN A 89 13.62 4.14 -5.15
CA GLN A 89 12.72 4.58 -6.22
C GLN A 89 13.33 4.41 -7.63
N VAL A 90 14.64 4.45 -7.77
CA VAL A 90 15.31 4.19 -9.06
C VAL A 90 15.17 2.74 -9.47
N GLU A 91 15.29 1.82 -8.53
CA GLU A 91 15.07 0.39 -8.75
C GLU A 91 13.63 0.13 -9.21
N LEU A 92 12.65 0.78 -8.57
CA LEU A 92 11.24 0.69 -8.96
C LEU A 92 10.99 1.25 -10.36
N ILE A 93 11.65 2.36 -10.72
CA ILE A 93 11.57 2.91 -12.08
C ILE A 93 12.11 1.89 -13.09
N ARG A 94 13.23 1.22 -12.79
CA ARG A 94 13.80 0.18 -13.68
C ARG A 94 12.86 -1.02 -13.81
N GLU A 95 12.21 -1.45 -12.74
CA GLU A 95 11.21 -2.52 -12.80
C GLU A 95 10.02 -2.14 -13.70
N VAL A 96 9.54 -0.89 -13.61
CA VAL A 96 8.48 -0.38 -14.50
C VAL A 96 8.95 -0.33 -15.95
N LEU A 97 10.17 0.15 -16.23
CA LEU A 97 10.73 0.19 -17.56
C LEU A 97 10.86 -1.19 -18.19
N ASP A 98 11.35 -2.17 -17.43
CA ASP A 98 11.47 -3.55 -17.89
C ASP A 98 10.09 -4.14 -18.22
N ALA A 99 9.11 -3.93 -17.34
CA ALA A 99 7.72 -4.35 -17.56
C ALA A 99 7.09 -3.66 -18.79
N MET A 100 7.48 -2.39 -19.09
CA MET A 100 7.07 -1.67 -20.31
C MET A 100 7.84 -2.11 -21.56
N GLY A 101 8.80 -3.02 -21.45
CA GLY A 101 9.65 -3.45 -22.57
C GLY A 101 10.66 -2.40 -23.04
N ILE A 102 11.02 -1.45 -22.16
CA ILE A 102 11.95 -0.35 -22.43
C ILE A 102 13.34 -0.71 -21.89
N VAL A 103 14.37 -0.50 -22.69
CA VAL A 103 15.75 -0.83 -22.34
C VAL A 103 16.28 0.18 -21.31
N SER A 104 16.74 -0.31 -20.16
CA SER A 104 17.47 0.49 -19.17
C SER A 104 18.95 0.13 -19.18
N LEU A 105 19.83 1.14 -19.25
CA LEU A 105 21.27 0.99 -19.40
C LEU A 105 22.04 1.62 -18.25
N SER A 106 23.16 1.02 -17.90
CA SER A 106 24.13 1.61 -16.97
C SER A 106 25.50 0.97 -17.20
N ARG A 107 26.58 1.72 -16.94
CA ARG A 107 27.94 1.23 -17.09
C ARG A 107 28.80 1.66 -15.91
N GLU A 108 29.48 0.73 -15.27
CA GLU A 108 30.38 1.04 -14.17
C GLU A 108 31.59 1.88 -14.65
N GLY A 109 31.95 2.90 -13.86
CA GLY A 109 33.05 3.83 -14.18
C GLY A 109 32.68 4.96 -15.13
N PHE A 110 31.44 4.99 -15.67
CA PHE A 110 30.93 6.03 -16.58
C PHE A 110 29.63 6.64 -16.06
N GLU A 111 29.32 7.83 -16.54
CA GLU A 111 28.08 8.52 -16.22
C GLU A 111 26.98 8.24 -17.27
N ALA A 112 25.71 8.37 -16.89
CA ALA A 112 24.58 8.20 -17.79
C ALA A 112 24.68 9.10 -19.05
N ASP A 113 25.17 10.32 -18.88
CA ASP A 113 25.36 11.28 -19.97
C ASP A 113 26.32 10.79 -21.08
N ASP A 114 27.35 10.01 -20.74
CA ASP A 114 28.26 9.40 -21.71
C ASP A 114 27.55 8.31 -22.52
N ILE A 115 26.67 7.53 -21.88
CA ILE A 115 25.83 6.53 -22.55
C ILE A 115 24.86 7.24 -23.52
N LEU A 116 24.18 8.31 -23.05
CA LEU A 116 23.27 9.11 -23.86
C LEU A 116 23.98 9.68 -25.08
N ALA A 117 25.15 10.29 -24.88
CA ALA A 117 25.93 10.90 -25.97
C ALA A 117 26.38 9.85 -26.98
N THR A 118 26.84 8.69 -26.55
CA THR A 118 27.27 7.58 -27.42
C THR A 118 26.11 7.06 -28.29
N LEU A 119 24.96 6.81 -27.68
CA LEU A 119 23.77 6.33 -28.40
C LEU A 119 23.22 7.39 -29.35
N ALA A 120 23.15 8.66 -28.92
CA ALA A 120 22.70 9.77 -29.76
C ALA A 120 23.60 9.94 -30.98
N TYR A 121 24.92 9.86 -30.79
CA TYR A 121 25.90 9.91 -31.86
C TYR A 121 25.70 8.79 -32.89
N ARG A 122 25.61 7.53 -32.42
CA ARG A 122 25.43 6.36 -33.28
C ARG A 122 24.12 6.44 -34.06
N ALA A 123 22.98 6.63 -33.36
CA ALA A 123 21.68 6.69 -34.00
C ALA A 123 21.54 7.85 -34.98
N GLY A 124 22.07 9.04 -34.64
CA GLY A 124 22.06 10.20 -35.50
C GLY A 124 22.90 9.98 -36.77
N HIS A 125 24.04 9.28 -36.72
CA HIS A 125 24.87 8.92 -37.88
C HIS A 125 24.23 7.84 -38.76
N GLU A 126 23.38 6.97 -38.17
CA GLU A 126 22.59 5.99 -38.91
C GLU A 126 21.36 6.64 -39.59
N GLY A 127 21.14 7.94 -39.39
CA GLY A 127 20.07 8.72 -40.03
C GLY A 127 18.73 8.69 -39.28
N ALA A 128 18.71 8.22 -38.03
CA ALA A 128 17.53 8.29 -37.18
C ALA A 128 17.31 9.72 -36.68
N THR A 129 16.03 10.07 -36.40
CA THR A 129 15.70 11.26 -35.61
C THR A 129 15.88 10.95 -34.17
N VAL A 130 16.78 11.64 -33.45
CA VAL A 130 17.12 11.36 -32.05
C VAL A 130 16.61 12.47 -31.14
N LEU A 131 15.93 12.10 -30.09
CA LEU A 131 15.47 12.98 -29.01
C LEU A 131 16.17 12.58 -27.70
N VAL A 132 17.00 13.47 -27.16
CA VAL A 132 17.70 13.25 -25.88
C VAL A 132 16.99 14.07 -24.79
N VAL A 133 16.52 13.41 -23.74
CA VAL A 133 15.88 14.05 -22.60
C VAL A 133 16.88 14.11 -21.45
N SER A 134 17.43 15.28 -21.17
CA SER A 134 18.35 15.49 -20.05
C SER A 134 18.18 16.89 -19.46
N GLY A 135 18.29 16.99 -18.13
CA GLY A 135 18.37 18.25 -17.39
C GLY A 135 19.78 18.84 -17.35
N ASP A 136 20.79 18.12 -17.85
CA ASP A 136 22.15 18.59 -17.90
C ASP A 136 22.44 19.39 -19.18
N ARG A 137 23.12 20.52 -19.04
CA ARG A 137 23.49 21.38 -20.18
C ARG A 137 24.61 20.81 -21.02
N ASP A 138 25.41 19.90 -20.44
CA ASP A 138 26.47 19.25 -21.20
C ASP A 138 25.91 18.41 -22.35
N SER A 139 24.65 17.94 -22.22
CA SER A 139 23.95 17.28 -23.34
C SER A 139 23.80 18.13 -24.59
N PHE A 140 23.90 19.50 -24.52
CA PHE A 140 23.81 20.35 -25.69
C PHE A 140 24.90 20.12 -26.71
N GLN A 141 26.07 19.59 -26.32
CA GLN A 141 27.14 19.24 -27.22
C GLN A 141 26.77 18.11 -28.20
N THR A 142 25.75 17.33 -27.90
CA THR A 142 25.25 16.23 -28.75
C THR A 142 24.30 16.67 -29.83
N VAL A 143 23.84 17.93 -29.79
CA VAL A 143 22.84 18.47 -30.73
C VAL A 143 23.42 18.58 -32.14
N THR A 144 22.69 18.00 -33.12
CA THR A 144 22.98 18.04 -34.54
C THR A 144 21.68 18.22 -35.34
N GLU A 145 21.75 18.18 -36.66
CA GLU A 145 20.53 18.19 -37.51
C GLU A 145 19.59 17.00 -37.19
N ASN A 146 20.16 15.85 -36.80
CA ASN A 146 19.41 14.64 -36.50
C ASN A 146 19.16 14.46 -34.98
N VAL A 147 19.83 15.22 -34.12
CA VAL A 147 19.76 15.07 -32.65
C VAL A 147 19.25 16.35 -32.01
N THR A 148 18.11 16.28 -31.35
CA THR A 148 17.50 17.37 -30.58
C THR A 148 17.51 17.03 -29.10
N VAL A 149 17.94 17.96 -28.23
CA VAL A 149 17.83 17.82 -26.80
C VAL A 149 16.51 18.43 -26.31
N LEU A 150 15.71 17.61 -25.60
CA LEU A 150 14.52 18.05 -24.92
C LEU A 150 14.91 18.46 -23.48
N TYR A 151 15.15 19.76 -23.31
CA TYR A 151 15.63 20.33 -22.06
C TYR A 151 14.48 20.80 -21.17
N PRO A 152 14.43 20.40 -19.88
CA PRO A 152 13.36 20.79 -18.96
C PRO A 152 13.22 22.30 -18.79
N GLY A 153 11.99 22.81 -18.96
CA GLY A 153 11.60 24.20 -18.64
C GLY A 153 11.19 24.39 -17.19
N THR A 154 10.45 25.46 -16.89
CA THR A 154 10.07 25.85 -15.53
C THR A 154 8.81 25.18 -15.00
N GLY A 155 7.96 24.65 -15.89
CA GLY A 155 6.71 23.97 -15.52
C GLY A 155 6.82 22.43 -15.50
N PRO A 156 5.91 21.74 -14.78
CA PRO A 156 5.79 20.30 -14.89
C PRO A 156 5.47 19.90 -16.33
N GLY A 157 6.37 19.13 -16.96
CA GLY A 157 6.19 18.67 -18.34
C GLY A 157 6.50 19.70 -19.44
N ASP A 158 7.03 20.89 -19.09
CA ASP A 158 7.56 21.84 -20.08
C ASP A 158 8.96 21.37 -20.54
N LEU A 159 9.09 21.00 -21.83
CA LEU A 159 10.34 20.57 -22.45
C LEU A 159 10.65 21.47 -23.63
N ARG A 160 11.78 22.17 -23.55
CA ARG A 160 12.27 23.07 -24.64
C ARG A 160 13.11 22.26 -25.60
N ARG A 161 12.79 22.37 -26.90
CA ARG A 161 13.57 21.77 -27.96
C ARG A 161 14.83 22.58 -28.22
N MET A 162 15.97 22.01 -27.95
CA MET A 162 17.29 22.60 -28.21
C MET A 162 17.81 22.03 -29.53
N THR A 163 17.52 22.75 -30.60
CA THR A 163 18.07 22.51 -31.93
C THR A 163 19.41 23.22 -32.10
N PRO A 164 20.19 22.99 -33.18
CA PRO A 164 21.43 23.74 -33.43
C PRO A 164 21.23 25.26 -33.38
N GLU A 165 20.16 25.77 -33.97
CA GLU A 165 19.84 27.20 -33.99
C GLU A 165 19.46 27.70 -32.55
N ALA A 166 18.73 26.90 -31.78
CA ALA A 166 18.33 27.26 -30.43
C ALA A 166 19.53 27.35 -29.50
N VAL A 167 20.49 26.43 -29.63
CA VAL A 167 21.75 26.46 -28.84
C VAL A 167 22.58 27.66 -29.22
N GLU A 168 22.77 27.90 -30.56
CA GLU A 168 23.57 29.03 -31.05
C GLU A 168 22.94 30.37 -30.67
N ALA A 169 21.62 30.52 -30.82
CA ALA A 169 20.91 31.74 -30.41
C ALA A 169 21.06 32.02 -28.88
N LYS A 170 21.11 30.97 -28.07
CA LYS A 170 21.20 31.13 -26.62
C LYS A 170 22.61 31.31 -26.08
N TYR A 171 23.58 30.61 -26.64
CA TYR A 171 24.96 30.58 -26.14
C TYR A 171 25.96 31.28 -27.02
N GLY A 172 25.59 31.64 -28.24
CA GLY A 172 26.44 32.38 -29.22
C GLY A 172 27.53 31.52 -29.85
N VAL A 173 27.46 30.20 -29.75
CA VAL A 173 28.35 29.24 -30.38
C VAL A 173 27.57 28.03 -30.88
N PRO A 174 28.03 27.30 -31.89
CA PRO A 174 27.41 26.06 -32.35
C PRO A 174 27.51 24.97 -31.24
N PRO A 175 26.58 23.98 -31.22
CA PRO A 175 26.48 22.96 -30.18
C PRO A 175 27.80 22.29 -29.77
N HIS A 176 28.63 21.87 -30.74
CA HIS A 176 29.87 21.18 -30.50
C HIS A 176 30.93 22.01 -29.75
N ARG A 177 30.76 23.36 -29.69
CA ARG A 177 31.61 24.28 -28.95
C ARG A 177 31.06 24.64 -27.57
N TYR A 178 29.89 24.13 -27.18
CA TYR A 178 29.34 24.38 -25.85
C TYR A 178 30.30 23.97 -24.72
N PRO A 179 30.97 22.77 -24.78
CA PRO A 179 31.93 22.40 -23.73
C PRO A 179 33.13 23.33 -23.60
N GLU A 180 33.47 24.08 -24.65
CA GLU A 180 34.56 25.09 -24.62
C GLU A 180 34.14 26.31 -23.79
N ILE A 181 32.85 26.73 -23.92
CA ILE A 181 32.30 27.79 -23.07
C ILE A 181 32.23 27.30 -21.61
N ALA A 182 31.70 26.11 -21.35
CA ALA A 182 31.57 25.53 -20.01
C ALA A 182 32.93 25.42 -19.34
N ALA A 183 33.99 25.05 -20.08
CA ALA A 183 35.34 24.96 -19.54
C ALA A 183 35.89 26.31 -19.05
N ILE A 184 35.62 27.41 -19.80
CA ILE A 184 36.08 28.76 -19.42
C ILE A 184 35.24 29.33 -18.28
N VAL A 185 33.93 29.17 -18.34
CA VAL A 185 32.98 29.76 -17.37
C VAL A 185 32.97 28.97 -16.06
N GLY A 186 33.27 27.68 -16.13
CA GLY A 186 33.10 26.71 -15.01
C GLY A 186 31.66 26.30 -14.81
N GLU A 187 31.45 25.26 -14.05
CA GLU A 187 30.16 24.70 -13.69
C GLU A 187 30.05 24.47 -12.19
N THR A 188 29.27 25.32 -11.52
CA THR A 188 29.11 25.26 -10.07
C THR A 188 28.42 23.97 -9.62
N SER A 189 27.49 23.42 -10.44
CA SER A 189 26.80 22.14 -10.20
C SER A 189 27.77 20.95 -10.12
N ASP A 190 28.88 21.03 -10.82
CA ASP A 190 29.88 19.99 -10.94
C ASP A 190 31.17 20.30 -10.18
N ASN A 191 31.15 21.42 -9.43
CA ASN A 191 32.29 21.94 -8.67
C ASN A 191 33.52 22.20 -9.55
N LEU A 192 33.29 22.68 -10.79
CA LEU A 192 34.34 23.06 -11.71
C LEU A 192 34.53 24.59 -11.69
N PRO A 193 35.68 25.08 -11.17
CA PRO A 193 35.92 26.51 -11.12
C PRO A 193 36.17 27.10 -12.52
N GLY A 194 35.57 28.23 -12.81
CA GLY A 194 35.79 28.99 -14.04
C GLY A 194 36.79 30.13 -13.90
N VAL A 195 37.10 30.76 -15.05
CA VAL A 195 38.00 31.94 -15.08
C VAL A 195 37.31 33.13 -14.41
N PRO A 196 37.88 33.72 -13.34
CA PRO A 196 37.29 34.84 -12.63
C PRO A 196 36.96 36.05 -13.54
N GLY A 197 35.71 36.51 -13.45
CA GLY A 197 35.23 37.65 -14.22
C GLY A 197 34.91 37.39 -15.70
N VAL A 198 34.91 36.11 -16.14
CA VAL A 198 34.53 35.68 -17.47
C VAL A 198 33.21 34.97 -17.41
N GLY A 199 32.17 35.54 -17.99
CA GLY A 199 30.86 34.95 -18.12
C GLY A 199 30.61 34.40 -19.53
N PRO A 200 29.46 33.71 -19.77
CA PRO A 200 29.17 33.01 -21.02
C PRO A 200 29.29 33.86 -22.27
N LYS A 201 28.82 35.12 -22.23
CA LYS A 201 28.96 36.04 -23.38
C LYS A 201 30.41 36.36 -23.72
N THR A 202 31.29 36.53 -22.75
CA THR A 202 32.70 36.81 -22.98
C THR A 202 33.42 35.56 -23.47
N ALA A 203 33.11 34.40 -22.91
CA ALA A 203 33.64 33.13 -23.36
C ALA A 203 33.26 32.85 -24.81
N ALA A 204 31.98 33.00 -25.19
CA ALA A 204 31.51 32.86 -26.58
C ALA A 204 32.21 33.80 -27.53
N GLN A 205 32.40 35.08 -27.18
CA GLN A 205 33.15 36.05 -28.01
C GLN A 205 34.59 35.63 -28.24
N TRP A 206 35.24 35.08 -27.22
CA TRP A 206 36.63 34.60 -27.36
C TRP A 206 36.70 33.35 -28.21
N ILE A 207 35.83 32.37 -27.99
CA ILE A 207 35.77 31.13 -28.78
C ILE A 207 35.54 31.45 -30.27
N ASN A 208 34.59 32.34 -30.57
CA ASN A 208 34.33 32.74 -31.96
C ASN A 208 35.47 33.55 -32.57
N LYS A 209 36.11 34.44 -31.80
CA LYS A 209 37.21 35.29 -32.31
C LYS A 209 38.45 34.48 -32.65
N TYR A 210 38.76 33.47 -31.81
CA TYR A 210 39.95 32.66 -31.96
C TYR A 210 39.71 31.29 -32.65
N ASP A 211 38.45 31.07 -33.09
CA ASP A 211 38.02 29.83 -33.74
C ASP A 211 38.29 28.57 -32.91
N GLY A 212 37.90 28.61 -31.62
CA GLY A 212 37.97 27.50 -30.72
C GLY A 212 38.89 27.70 -29.49
N LEU A 213 38.75 26.84 -28.51
CA LEU A 213 39.46 26.92 -27.24
C LEU A 213 40.99 26.72 -27.40
N ASP A 214 41.40 25.75 -28.21
CA ASP A 214 42.84 25.44 -28.38
C ASP A 214 43.60 26.65 -28.96
N ASN A 215 43.03 27.31 -29.97
CA ASN A 215 43.59 28.52 -30.53
C ASN A 215 43.57 29.70 -29.55
N LEU A 216 42.50 29.80 -28.76
CA LEU A 216 42.38 30.80 -27.71
C LEU A 216 43.47 30.64 -26.64
N LEU A 217 43.71 29.42 -26.15
CA LEU A 217 44.75 29.15 -25.16
C LEU A 217 46.15 29.38 -25.74
N ALA A 218 46.41 28.96 -26.98
CA ALA A 218 47.69 29.21 -27.66
C ALA A 218 47.99 30.72 -27.85
N ARG A 219 46.96 31.53 -27.85
CA ARG A 219 47.05 33.02 -28.08
C ARG A 219 46.55 33.80 -26.89
N ALA A 220 46.58 33.22 -25.65
CA ALA A 220 46.07 33.86 -24.44
C ALA A 220 46.81 35.19 -24.12
N ASP A 221 48.05 35.36 -24.57
CA ASP A 221 48.80 36.58 -24.40
C ASP A 221 48.26 37.76 -25.20
N GLU A 222 47.50 37.53 -26.24
CA GLU A 222 46.85 38.57 -26.99
C GLU A 222 45.63 39.17 -26.27
N ILE A 223 45.14 38.52 -25.21
CA ILE A 223 44.01 38.98 -24.46
C ILE A 223 44.48 39.90 -23.33
N GLY A 224 44.26 41.19 -23.52
CA GLY A 224 44.62 42.23 -22.57
C GLY A 224 43.70 42.36 -21.36
N GLY A 225 44.15 43.13 -20.38
CA GLY A 225 43.34 43.47 -19.19
C GLY A 225 43.23 42.36 -18.16
N LYS A 226 42.43 42.63 -17.10
CA LYS A 226 42.25 41.72 -15.93
C LYS A 226 41.75 40.33 -16.32
N ARG A 227 40.86 40.25 -17.30
CA ARG A 227 40.27 38.95 -17.73
C ARG A 227 41.29 38.10 -18.49
N GLY A 228 42.17 38.68 -19.32
CA GLY A 228 43.26 37.95 -19.96
C GLY A 228 44.33 37.47 -18.98
N ALA A 229 44.63 38.28 -17.95
CA ALA A 229 45.50 37.83 -16.86
C ALA A 229 44.89 36.67 -16.11
N ALA A 230 43.59 36.72 -15.76
CA ALA A 230 42.88 35.62 -15.08
C ALA A 230 42.81 34.36 -15.96
N LEU A 231 42.64 34.46 -17.28
CA LEU A 231 42.67 33.32 -18.18
C LEU A 231 44.02 32.62 -18.12
N ARG A 232 45.11 33.38 -18.20
CA ARG A 232 46.50 32.79 -18.12
C ARG A 232 46.78 32.12 -16.78
N GLU A 233 46.31 32.70 -15.70
CA GLU A 233 46.43 32.14 -14.35
C GLU A 233 45.67 30.82 -14.18
N HIS A 234 44.49 30.68 -14.85
CA HIS A 234 43.60 29.51 -14.71
C HIS A 234 43.61 28.59 -15.94
N MET A 235 44.66 28.62 -16.78
CA MET A 235 44.70 27.80 -17.99
C MET A 235 44.60 26.32 -17.73
N ASP A 236 45.27 25.83 -16.68
CA ASP A 236 45.26 24.43 -16.30
C ASP A 236 43.82 23.98 -15.86
N ASP A 237 43.10 24.86 -15.14
CA ASP A 237 41.69 24.62 -14.78
C ASP A 237 40.84 24.51 -16.01
N VAL A 238 41.01 25.41 -16.98
CA VAL A 238 40.23 25.39 -18.25
C VAL A 238 40.50 24.13 -19.06
N VAL A 239 41.76 23.71 -19.19
CA VAL A 239 42.13 22.45 -19.89
C VAL A 239 41.52 21.25 -19.20
N ARG A 240 41.61 21.17 -17.88
CA ARG A 240 40.98 20.12 -17.06
C ARG A 240 39.45 20.12 -17.26
N ASN A 241 38.79 21.26 -17.08
CA ASN A 241 37.34 21.41 -17.25
C ASN A 241 36.88 20.98 -18.64
N ARG A 242 37.62 21.38 -19.69
CA ARG A 242 37.32 20.97 -21.06
C ARG A 242 37.32 19.46 -21.25
N ARG A 243 38.20 18.76 -20.55
CA ARG A 243 38.32 17.31 -20.60
C ARG A 243 37.19 16.65 -19.79
N LEU A 244 36.82 17.19 -18.66
CA LEU A 244 35.77 16.65 -17.79
C LEU A 244 34.36 16.91 -18.38
N ASN A 245 34.14 18.07 -19.02
CA ASN A 245 32.83 18.41 -19.62
C ASN A 245 32.60 17.73 -20.98
N ARG A 246 33.60 17.09 -21.54
CA ARG A 246 33.43 16.38 -22.84
C ARG A 246 32.75 15.05 -22.58
N LEU A 247 31.59 14.84 -23.22
CA LEU A 247 30.90 13.56 -23.23
C LEU A 247 31.55 12.59 -24.21
N LEU A 248 31.59 11.32 -23.85
CA LEU A 248 32.10 10.26 -24.71
C LEU A 248 31.04 9.87 -25.74
N THR A 249 31.47 9.66 -26.98
CA THR A 249 30.59 9.29 -28.12
C THR A 249 30.97 7.96 -28.74
N ASP A 250 32.00 7.30 -28.20
CA ASP A 250 32.62 6.09 -28.71
C ASP A 250 32.73 4.96 -27.70
N MET A 251 31.91 5.01 -26.63
CA MET A 251 31.90 3.97 -25.62
C MET A 251 31.59 2.60 -26.22
N ASP A 252 32.23 1.58 -25.71
CA ASP A 252 31.89 0.18 -26.01
C ASP A 252 30.64 -0.22 -25.20
N LEU A 253 29.47 -0.06 -25.81
CA LEU A 253 28.18 -0.47 -25.26
C LEU A 253 27.77 -1.82 -25.86
N GLU A 254 27.22 -2.70 -25.04
CA GLU A 254 26.73 -4.04 -25.43
C GLU A 254 25.50 -3.97 -26.37
N VAL A 255 24.89 -2.78 -26.48
CA VAL A 255 23.69 -2.50 -27.28
C VAL A 255 23.95 -1.40 -28.29
N GLY A 256 23.35 -1.54 -29.47
CA GLY A 256 23.31 -0.53 -30.52
C GLY A 256 21.94 0.10 -30.68
N PRO A 257 21.77 1.11 -31.56
CA PRO A 257 20.47 1.76 -31.79
C PRO A 257 19.33 0.80 -32.14
N ALA A 258 19.59 -0.25 -32.89
CA ALA A 258 18.59 -1.24 -33.28
C ALA A 258 18.07 -2.09 -32.11
N ASP A 259 18.88 -2.26 -31.04
CA ASP A 259 18.49 -3.04 -29.86
C ASP A 259 17.56 -2.25 -28.93
N LEU A 260 17.36 -0.96 -29.20
CA LEU A 260 16.50 -0.07 -28.40
C LEU A 260 15.03 -0.12 -28.82
N ALA A 261 14.67 -0.97 -29.79
CA ALA A 261 13.29 -1.15 -30.23
C ALA A 261 12.41 -1.54 -29.04
N ARG A 262 11.25 -0.88 -28.92
CA ARG A 262 10.30 -1.18 -27.85
C ARG A 262 9.80 -2.62 -27.97
N ARG A 263 9.95 -3.39 -26.91
CA ARG A 263 9.43 -4.75 -26.79
C ARG A 263 7.97 -4.74 -26.33
N ALA A 264 7.27 -5.83 -26.44
CA ALA A 264 5.92 -5.97 -25.91
C ALA A 264 5.92 -5.75 -24.39
N THR A 265 4.95 -4.99 -23.92
CA THR A 265 4.78 -4.72 -22.48
C THR A 265 4.25 -5.96 -21.75
N ASP A 266 4.84 -6.33 -20.61
CA ASP A 266 4.31 -7.33 -19.71
C ASP A 266 3.18 -6.71 -18.86
N VAL A 267 1.95 -6.90 -19.33
CA VAL A 267 0.74 -6.36 -18.67
C VAL A 267 0.60 -6.86 -17.25
N ALA A 268 0.88 -8.14 -17.02
CA ALA A 268 0.74 -8.72 -15.69
C ALA A 268 1.78 -8.16 -14.71
N ALA A 269 2.99 -7.86 -15.18
CA ALA A 269 4.01 -7.19 -14.37
C ALA A 269 3.62 -5.74 -14.07
N ILE A 270 3.11 -4.99 -15.07
CA ILE A 270 2.60 -3.62 -14.88
C ILE A 270 1.49 -3.59 -13.84
N ASP A 271 0.52 -4.50 -13.93
CA ASP A 271 -0.58 -4.54 -12.98
C ASP A 271 -0.09 -4.79 -11.55
N ARG A 272 0.75 -5.80 -11.36
CA ARG A 272 1.34 -6.09 -10.04
C ARG A 272 2.14 -4.92 -9.47
N LEU A 273 3.00 -4.30 -10.29
CA LEU A 273 3.82 -3.18 -9.87
C LEU A 273 2.95 -1.97 -9.49
N PHE A 274 1.99 -1.60 -10.34
CA PHE A 274 1.17 -0.42 -10.13
C PHE A 274 0.16 -0.59 -8.98
N ASP A 275 -0.26 -1.82 -8.71
CA ASP A 275 -1.01 -2.13 -7.49
C ASP A 275 -0.15 -1.94 -6.24
N SER A 276 1.09 -2.45 -6.26
CA SER A 276 2.01 -2.28 -5.13
C SER A 276 2.44 -0.82 -4.90
N LEU A 277 2.41 0.01 -5.95
CA LEU A 277 2.75 1.43 -5.94
C LEU A 277 1.52 2.35 -5.77
N GLU A 278 0.31 1.79 -5.79
CA GLU A 278 -0.97 2.52 -5.69
C GLU A 278 -1.23 3.49 -6.86
N PHE A 279 -0.84 3.12 -8.08
CA PHE A 279 -0.89 3.98 -9.27
C PHE A 279 -2.08 3.68 -10.21
N GLY A 280 -3.31 3.64 -9.70
CA GLY A 280 -4.49 3.29 -10.50
C GLY A 280 -4.65 4.08 -11.80
N ARG A 281 -4.60 5.42 -11.74
CA ARG A 281 -4.73 6.30 -12.92
C ARG A 281 -3.56 6.18 -13.89
N LEU A 282 -2.36 6.01 -13.39
CA LEU A 282 -1.16 5.93 -14.22
C LEU A 282 -1.07 4.61 -14.98
N ARG A 283 -1.64 3.53 -14.43
CA ARG A 283 -1.76 2.22 -15.09
C ARG A 283 -2.49 2.31 -16.41
N VAL A 284 -3.63 3.02 -16.43
CA VAL A 284 -4.41 3.23 -17.66
C VAL A 284 -3.56 3.88 -18.74
N LYS A 285 -2.88 4.98 -18.41
CA LYS A 285 -2.00 5.69 -19.34
C LYS A 285 -0.86 4.83 -19.86
N VAL A 286 -0.23 4.02 -19.00
CA VAL A 286 0.85 3.12 -19.42
C VAL A 286 0.34 2.08 -20.42
N ARG A 287 -0.84 1.53 -20.21
CA ARG A 287 -1.47 0.58 -21.15
C ARG A 287 -1.77 1.25 -22.51
N GLU A 288 -2.32 2.45 -22.50
CA GLU A 288 -2.61 3.23 -23.73
C GLU A 288 -1.34 3.48 -24.57
N VAL A 289 -0.27 4.00 -23.95
CA VAL A 289 0.98 4.28 -24.67
C VAL A 289 1.77 3.03 -25.07
N SER A 290 1.44 1.88 -24.48
CA SER A 290 2.02 0.60 -24.83
C SER A 290 1.33 -0.05 -26.03
N GLY A 291 0.28 0.60 -26.59
CA GLY A 291 -0.47 0.07 -27.73
C GLY A 291 -1.24 -1.20 -27.37
N ILE A 292 -1.39 -1.47 -26.06
CA ILE A 292 -2.19 -2.55 -25.57
C ILE A 292 -3.61 -2.02 -25.64
N GLY A 293 -4.23 -2.27 -26.78
CA GLY A 293 -5.68 -2.18 -26.88
C GLY A 293 -6.26 -3.02 -25.74
N MET A 294 -7.32 -2.56 -25.13
CA MET A 294 -7.99 -3.24 -24.04
C MET A 294 -8.39 -4.67 -24.47
N GLY A 295 -7.47 -5.63 -24.37
CA GLY A 295 -7.74 -7.02 -24.77
C GLY A 295 -6.59 -7.78 -25.42
N GLU A 296 -5.41 -7.89 -24.77
CA GLU A 296 -4.48 -9.00 -25.07
C GLU A 296 -3.73 -9.39 -23.79
N SER A 297 -4.29 -10.30 -23.05
CA SER A 297 -3.56 -11.15 -22.10
C SER A 297 -3.50 -12.55 -22.67
N ALA A 298 -2.28 -13.05 -22.82
CA ALA A 298 -1.85 -14.41 -23.10
C ALA A 298 -2.92 -15.40 -23.62
N THR A 299 -2.69 -15.90 -24.84
CA THR A 299 -3.21 -17.15 -25.45
C THR A 299 -4.08 -18.01 -24.54
N VAL A 300 -5.31 -17.59 -24.30
CA VAL A 300 -6.48 -18.41 -24.09
C VAL A 300 -7.53 -17.85 -25.04
N GLU A 301 -8.19 -18.74 -25.76
CA GLU A 301 -9.13 -18.51 -26.85
C GLU A 301 -9.87 -17.17 -26.82
N ALA A 302 -9.85 -16.46 -27.93
CA ALA A 302 -10.55 -15.21 -28.15
C ALA A 302 -12.03 -15.33 -27.71
N VAL A 303 -12.31 -14.83 -26.51
CA VAL A 303 -13.66 -14.42 -26.15
C VAL A 303 -13.77 -12.96 -26.58
N ASP A 304 -14.62 -12.76 -27.56
CA ASP A 304 -14.98 -11.55 -28.29
C ASP A 304 -14.59 -10.21 -27.63
N ALA A 305 -13.80 -9.45 -28.35
CA ALA A 305 -13.45 -8.04 -28.05
C ALA A 305 -14.64 -7.05 -28.19
N THR A 306 -15.86 -7.54 -28.07
CA THR A 306 -17.09 -6.76 -28.19
C THR A 306 -17.61 -6.16 -26.88
N ALA A 307 -16.99 -6.50 -25.71
CA ALA A 307 -17.47 -5.98 -24.43
C ALA A 307 -17.14 -4.49 -24.16
N SER A 308 -16.15 -3.91 -24.86
CA SER A 308 -15.75 -2.49 -24.69
C SER A 308 -16.67 -1.50 -25.43
N GLU A 309 -17.44 -1.97 -26.44
CA GLU A 309 -18.37 -1.17 -27.24
C GLU A 309 -19.83 -1.63 -27.12
N ALA A 310 -20.14 -2.57 -26.25
CA ALA A 310 -21.53 -3.01 -26.02
C ALA A 310 -22.37 -1.79 -25.60
N ARG A 311 -23.26 -1.40 -26.50
CA ARG A 311 -24.16 -0.27 -26.30
C ARG A 311 -25.26 -0.72 -25.34
N VAL A 312 -25.02 -0.57 -24.02
CA VAL A 312 -26.03 -0.84 -23.00
C VAL A 312 -27.16 0.18 -23.17
N GLU A 313 -28.36 -0.30 -23.46
CA GLU A 313 -29.55 0.55 -23.54
C GLU A 313 -30.02 0.88 -22.12
N VAL A 314 -29.81 2.11 -21.67
CA VAL A 314 -30.20 2.55 -20.33
C VAL A 314 -31.58 3.19 -20.40
N ARG A 315 -32.51 2.66 -19.59
CA ARG A 315 -33.89 3.19 -19.44
C ARG A 315 -34.07 3.73 -18.03
N LEU A 316 -34.81 4.82 -17.92
CA LEU A 316 -35.21 5.35 -16.62
C LEU A 316 -36.60 4.72 -16.28
N ALA A 317 -36.77 4.27 -15.04
CA ALA A 317 -38.05 3.79 -14.56
C ALA A 317 -38.99 4.99 -14.41
N ASP A 318 -40.02 5.07 -15.27
CA ASP A 318 -41.08 6.03 -15.17
C ASP A 318 -42.37 5.39 -14.57
N ALA A 319 -43.43 6.18 -14.39
CA ALA A 319 -44.68 5.71 -13.81
C ALA A 319 -45.36 4.56 -14.60
N SER A 320 -44.95 4.32 -15.84
CA SER A 320 -45.50 3.25 -16.70
C SER A 320 -44.66 1.99 -16.67
N CYS A 321 -43.47 2.03 -16.04
CA CYS A 321 -42.55 0.92 -15.99
C CYS A 321 -43.08 -0.22 -15.09
N ASP A 322 -43.20 -1.41 -15.65
CA ASP A 322 -43.46 -2.65 -14.90
C ASP A 322 -42.10 -3.27 -14.50
N ILE A 323 -41.64 -2.92 -13.30
CA ILE A 323 -40.34 -3.38 -12.77
C ILE A 323 -40.31 -4.91 -12.66
N ALA A 324 -41.37 -5.54 -12.20
CA ALA A 324 -41.44 -6.99 -12.04
C ALA A 324 -41.36 -7.71 -13.39
N ALA A 325 -42.12 -7.25 -14.39
CA ALA A 325 -42.07 -7.83 -15.73
C ALA A 325 -40.71 -7.64 -16.38
N TRP A 326 -40.09 -6.46 -16.20
CA TRP A 326 -38.75 -6.20 -16.70
C TRP A 326 -37.71 -7.12 -16.02
N ALA A 327 -37.76 -7.23 -14.69
CA ALA A 327 -36.83 -8.10 -13.95
C ALA A 327 -36.98 -9.58 -14.33
N ASN A 328 -38.22 -10.06 -14.49
CA ASN A 328 -38.50 -11.45 -14.86
C ASN A 328 -38.10 -11.79 -16.32
N ALA A 329 -37.89 -10.80 -17.16
CA ALA A 329 -37.36 -11.02 -18.52
C ALA A 329 -35.88 -11.43 -18.54
N HIS A 330 -35.17 -11.25 -17.43
CA HIS A 330 -33.75 -11.53 -17.31
C HIS A 330 -33.49 -12.69 -16.34
N PRO A 331 -32.86 -13.78 -16.78
CA PRO A 331 -32.57 -14.95 -15.91
C PRO A 331 -31.56 -14.65 -14.82
N VAL A 332 -30.65 -13.70 -15.06
CA VAL A 332 -29.66 -13.17 -14.11
C VAL A 332 -29.65 -11.65 -14.25
N LEU A 333 -29.69 -10.95 -13.15
CA LEU A 333 -29.62 -9.49 -13.10
C LEU A 333 -28.41 -9.04 -12.30
N ALA A 334 -27.74 -8.03 -12.81
CA ALA A 334 -26.78 -7.28 -12.03
C ALA A 334 -27.50 -6.20 -11.22
N LEU A 335 -27.21 -6.14 -9.93
CA LEU A 335 -27.68 -5.10 -9.01
C LEU A 335 -26.52 -4.19 -8.63
N LEU A 336 -26.67 -2.89 -8.87
CA LEU A 336 -25.79 -1.87 -8.33
C LEU A 336 -26.64 -0.87 -7.53
N VAL A 337 -26.22 -0.57 -6.31
CA VAL A 337 -26.88 0.41 -5.43
C VAL A 337 -25.94 1.59 -5.24
N GLU A 338 -26.44 2.79 -5.45
CA GLU A 338 -25.72 4.04 -5.16
C GLU A 338 -26.32 4.70 -3.92
N GLY A 339 -25.46 5.21 -3.03
CA GLY A 339 -25.88 5.86 -1.80
C GLY A 339 -24.86 5.70 -0.66
N ASP A 340 -25.31 5.88 0.58
CA ASP A 340 -24.51 5.60 1.77
C ASP A 340 -24.68 4.12 2.18
N MET A 341 -23.58 3.39 2.20
CA MET A 341 -23.55 1.96 2.49
C MET A 341 -23.20 1.66 3.97
N ARG A 342 -23.08 2.69 4.82
CA ARG A 342 -22.69 2.49 6.22
C ARG A 342 -23.85 1.97 7.07
N PRO A 343 -23.56 1.11 8.07
CA PRO A 343 -24.60 0.61 8.96
C PRO A 343 -25.31 1.77 9.67
N THR A 344 -26.63 1.67 9.83
CA THR A 344 -27.55 2.65 10.46
C THR A 344 -27.56 4.07 9.84
N ARG A 345 -26.69 4.33 8.87
CA ARG A 345 -26.63 5.60 8.12
C ARG A 345 -26.94 5.37 6.64
N GLY A 346 -27.37 4.18 6.28
CA GLY A 346 -27.67 3.80 4.92
C GLY A 346 -28.63 4.78 4.24
N GLU A 347 -28.38 5.05 2.97
CA GLU A 347 -29.23 5.85 2.10
C GLU A 347 -29.14 5.28 0.68
N VAL A 348 -30.26 5.16 0.02
CA VAL A 348 -30.32 4.78 -1.39
C VAL A 348 -30.69 6.00 -2.22
N THR A 349 -29.77 6.43 -3.06
CA THR A 349 -30.01 7.51 -4.03
C THR A 349 -30.43 6.97 -5.39
N ARG A 350 -29.95 5.76 -5.75
CA ARG A 350 -30.28 5.12 -7.04
C ARG A 350 -30.09 3.61 -6.95
N ILE A 351 -30.94 2.88 -7.67
CA ILE A 351 -30.80 1.44 -7.91
C ILE A 351 -30.71 1.20 -9.40
N ILE A 352 -29.75 0.39 -9.80
CA ILE A 352 -29.56 -0.03 -11.19
C ILE A 352 -29.72 -1.55 -11.24
N LEU A 353 -30.69 -2.00 -12.02
CA LEU A 353 -30.83 -3.39 -12.42
C LEU A 353 -30.34 -3.50 -13.87
N ALA A 354 -29.46 -4.44 -14.18
CA ALA A 354 -28.94 -4.58 -15.54
C ALA A 354 -28.92 -6.03 -16.00
N GLY A 355 -29.37 -6.22 -17.23
CA GLY A 355 -29.03 -7.38 -18.05
C GLY A 355 -27.65 -7.22 -18.67
N THR A 356 -27.34 -8.05 -19.70
CA THR A 356 -26.08 -7.94 -20.45
C THR A 356 -26.03 -6.72 -21.36
N ASP A 357 -27.18 -6.33 -21.96
CA ASP A 357 -27.26 -5.34 -23.04
C ASP A 357 -28.18 -4.15 -22.70
N ASP A 358 -28.91 -4.22 -21.59
CA ASP A 358 -29.82 -3.17 -21.13
C ASP A 358 -29.72 -2.97 -19.61
N ALA A 359 -30.15 -1.80 -19.16
CA ALA A 359 -30.18 -1.45 -17.74
C ALA A 359 -31.40 -0.59 -17.42
N LEU A 360 -32.02 -0.87 -16.28
CA LEU A 360 -33.12 -0.09 -15.71
C LEU A 360 -32.57 0.73 -14.54
N MET A 361 -32.63 2.05 -14.69
CA MET A 361 -32.30 3.01 -13.65
C MET A 361 -33.52 3.36 -12.84
N ILE A 362 -33.46 3.21 -11.55
CA ILE A 362 -34.59 3.43 -10.64
C ILE A 362 -34.20 4.53 -9.64
N ASP A 363 -34.93 5.64 -9.66
CA ASP A 363 -34.90 6.63 -8.58
C ASP A 363 -35.93 6.23 -7.53
N PRO A 364 -35.51 5.88 -6.31
CA PRO A 364 -36.43 5.44 -5.27
C PRO A 364 -37.48 6.50 -4.85
N THR A 365 -37.22 7.78 -5.15
CA THR A 365 -38.12 8.88 -4.77
C THR A 365 -39.23 9.06 -5.74
N GLU A 366 -39.15 8.51 -6.96
CA GLU A 366 -40.14 8.64 -8.02
C GLU A 366 -41.07 7.41 -8.16
N LEU A 367 -40.85 6.38 -7.33
CA LEU A 367 -41.63 5.14 -7.39
C LEU A 367 -43.07 5.33 -6.87
N SER A 368 -44.02 4.79 -7.61
CA SER A 368 -45.36 4.55 -7.07
C SER A 368 -45.33 3.42 -6.03
N PRO A 369 -46.31 3.35 -5.10
CA PRO A 369 -46.37 2.26 -4.10
C PRO A 369 -46.41 0.85 -4.71
N ALA A 370 -46.97 0.71 -5.90
CA ALA A 370 -47.02 -0.57 -6.62
C ALA A 370 -45.62 -0.96 -7.15
N GLN A 371 -44.88 0.00 -7.69
CA GLN A 371 -43.51 -0.22 -8.18
C GLN A 371 -42.55 -0.46 -7.01
N GLU A 372 -42.74 0.26 -5.90
CA GLU A 372 -41.95 0.05 -4.68
C GLU A 372 -42.12 -1.38 -4.14
N GLY A 373 -43.36 -1.88 -4.10
CA GLY A 373 -43.68 -3.27 -3.72
C GLY A 373 -43.07 -4.29 -4.68
N ALA A 374 -43.14 -4.04 -6.00
CA ALA A 374 -42.56 -4.91 -7.02
C ALA A 374 -41.03 -4.98 -6.92
N LEU A 375 -40.38 -3.82 -6.69
CA LEU A 375 -38.94 -3.75 -6.47
C LEU A 375 -38.54 -4.48 -5.20
N ALA A 376 -39.27 -4.30 -4.10
CA ALA A 376 -39.03 -4.99 -2.83
C ALA A 376 -39.11 -6.52 -3.00
N GLU A 377 -40.04 -7.02 -3.81
CA GLU A 377 -40.11 -8.46 -4.13
C GLU A 377 -38.89 -8.93 -4.94
N VAL A 378 -38.48 -8.20 -5.97
CA VAL A 378 -37.29 -8.53 -6.77
C VAL A 378 -36.05 -8.58 -5.88
N LEU A 379 -35.88 -7.61 -4.98
CA LEU A 379 -34.74 -7.57 -4.05
C LEU A 379 -34.78 -8.70 -3.00
N ALA A 380 -35.97 -9.05 -2.51
CA ALA A 380 -36.16 -10.15 -1.56
C ALA A 380 -35.87 -11.53 -2.19
N GLN A 381 -36.17 -11.69 -3.49
CA GLN A 381 -35.93 -12.90 -4.28
C GLN A 381 -34.56 -12.87 -4.99
N ALA A 382 -33.50 -12.42 -4.30
CA ALA A 382 -32.22 -12.08 -4.88
C ALA A 382 -31.37 -13.25 -5.40
N SER A 383 -31.88 -14.49 -5.40
CA SER A 383 -31.11 -15.68 -5.83
C SER A 383 -30.65 -15.66 -7.30
N SER A 384 -31.17 -14.75 -8.11
CA SER A 384 -30.74 -14.45 -9.49
C SER A 384 -29.90 -13.18 -9.61
N LEU A 385 -29.66 -12.45 -8.50
CA LEU A 385 -28.92 -11.19 -8.52
C LEU A 385 -27.42 -11.43 -8.34
N ILE A 386 -26.63 -10.80 -9.19
CA ILE A 386 -25.20 -10.63 -9.00
C ILE A 386 -24.93 -9.18 -8.58
N THR A 387 -24.01 -8.95 -7.67
CA THR A 387 -23.72 -7.60 -7.19
C THR A 387 -22.25 -7.39 -6.87
N HIS A 388 -21.91 -6.16 -6.51
CA HIS A 388 -20.61 -5.81 -5.95
C HIS A 388 -20.83 -5.16 -4.59
N ASP A 389 -20.32 -5.77 -3.49
CA ASP A 389 -20.60 -5.39 -2.11
C ASP A 389 -22.05 -5.58 -1.68
N ALA A 390 -22.48 -6.83 -1.60
CA ALA A 390 -23.81 -7.21 -1.13
C ALA A 390 -24.10 -6.70 0.30
N LYS A 391 -23.09 -6.64 1.17
CA LYS A 391 -23.21 -6.17 2.55
C LYS A 391 -23.54 -4.69 2.60
N GLY A 392 -22.81 -3.86 1.87
CA GLY A 392 -23.11 -2.43 1.76
C GLY A 392 -24.49 -2.18 1.14
N ALA A 393 -24.84 -2.91 0.08
CA ALA A 393 -26.18 -2.82 -0.53
C ALA A 393 -27.30 -3.15 0.48
N ARG A 394 -27.12 -4.15 1.36
CA ARG A 394 -28.07 -4.47 2.44
C ARG A 394 -28.31 -3.29 3.38
N HIS A 395 -27.25 -2.59 3.80
CA HIS A 395 -27.36 -1.43 4.68
C HIS A 395 -28.10 -0.26 4.00
N ALA A 396 -27.74 0.03 2.76
CA ALA A 396 -28.39 1.09 2.01
C ALA A 396 -29.90 0.79 1.81
N LEU A 397 -30.25 -0.41 1.37
CA LEU A 397 -31.64 -0.82 1.11
C LEU A 397 -32.47 -0.89 2.40
N ALA A 398 -31.89 -1.36 3.51
CA ALA A 398 -32.56 -1.44 4.81
C ALA A 398 -33.03 -0.07 5.33
N ALA A 399 -32.36 1.02 4.97
CA ALA A 399 -32.78 2.38 5.33
C ALA A 399 -34.16 2.78 4.73
N ARG A 400 -34.58 2.10 3.66
CA ARG A 400 -35.94 2.26 3.07
C ARG A 400 -36.87 1.11 3.46
N GLY A 401 -36.47 0.23 4.36
CA GLY A 401 -37.26 -0.93 4.78
C GLY A 401 -37.25 -2.08 3.76
N TRP A 402 -36.35 -2.05 2.76
CA TRP A 402 -36.22 -3.13 1.79
C TRP A 402 -35.20 -4.17 2.27
N THR A 403 -35.53 -5.42 2.03
CA THR A 403 -34.63 -6.55 2.37
C THR A 403 -33.98 -7.08 1.10
N LEU A 404 -32.67 -7.18 1.08
CA LEU A 404 -31.92 -7.90 0.06
C LEU A 404 -31.80 -9.37 0.45
N GLY A 405 -32.35 -10.29 -0.34
CA GLY A 405 -32.20 -11.73 -0.16
C GLY A 405 -30.76 -12.21 -0.40
N ASP A 406 -30.56 -13.51 -0.46
CA ASP A 406 -29.24 -14.10 -0.76
C ASP A 406 -28.93 -13.96 -2.24
N VAL A 407 -27.91 -13.15 -2.56
CA VAL A 407 -27.49 -12.92 -3.94
C VAL A 407 -26.79 -14.14 -4.51
N ALA A 408 -26.87 -14.31 -5.85
CA ALA A 408 -26.21 -15.41 -6.53
C ALA A 408 -24.67 -15.32 -6.55
N PHE A 409 -24.15 -14.08 -6.49
CA PHE A 409 -22.71 -13.85 -6.54
C PHE A 409 -22.35 -12.42 -6.08
N ASP A 410 -21.30 -12.32 -5.26
CA ASP A 410 -20.72 -11.04 -4.87
C ASP A 410 -19.33 -10.90 -5.51
N THR A 411 -19.22 -10.00 -6.49
CA THR A 411 -17.98 -9.80 -7.25
C THR A 411 -16.86 -9.15 -6.44
N MET A 412 -17.15 -8.42 -5.35
CA MET A 412 -16.12 -7.87 -4.47
C MET A 412 -15.43 -8.97 -3.67
N LEU A 413 -16.21 -9.86 -3.06
CA LEU A 413 -15.68 -11.00 -2.30
C LEU A 413 -14.93 -11.98 -3.21
N ALA A 414 -15.49 -12.24 -4.40
CA ALA A 414 -14.85 -13.10 -5.39
C ALA A 414 -13.52 -12.51 -5.89
N ALA A 415 -13.47 -11.20 -6.16
CA ALA A 415 -12.23 -10.52 -6.58
C ALA A 415 -11.18 -10.52 -5.47
N TYR A 416 -11.60 -10.41 -4.21
CA TYR A 416 -10.71 -10.53 -3.06
C TYR A 416 -10.13 -11.94 -2.93
N LEU A 417 -10.92 -13.00 -3.06
CA LEU A 417 -10.40 -14.37 -3.02
C LEU A 417 -9.42 -14.63 -4.16
N ALA A 418 -9.78 -14.26 -5.39
CA ALA A 418 -8.93 -14.46 -6.55
C ALA A 418 -7.60 -13.66 -6.46
N HIS A 419 -7.61 -12.49 -5.81
CA HIS A 419 -6.47 -11.58 -5.74
C HIS A 419 -6.39 -10.87 -4.37
N PRO A 420 -6.10 -11.58 -3.26
CA PRO A 420 -6.06 -11.02 -1.91
C PRO A 420 -4.89 -10.07 -1.65
N ASP A 421 -3.89 -10.05 -2.54
CA ASP A 421 -2.75 -9.14 -2.54
C ASP A 421 -3.10 -7.74 -3.05
N GLN A 422 -4.26 -7.58 -3.66
CA GLN A 422 -4.74 -6.31 -4.17
C GLN A 422 -5.28 -5.44 -3.04
N ARG A 423 -4.97 -4.15 -3.07
CA ARG A 423 -5.38 -3.21 -2.01
C ARG A 423 -6.75 -2.61 -2.23
N SER A 424 -7.17 -2.49 -3.48
CA SER A 424 -8.48 -1.98 -3.83
C SER A 424 -9.33 -3.06 -4.48
N HIS A 425 -10.50 -3.24 -3.91
CA HIS A 425 -11.56 -4.09 -4.44
C HIS A 425 -12.78 -3.26 -4.86
N LYS A 426 -12.61 -1.95 -5.12
CA LYS A 426 -13.66 -1.11 -5.70
C LYS A 426 -14.00 -1.58 -7.10
N LEU A 427 -15.27 -1.47 -7.49
CA LEU A 427 -15.77 -2.01 -8.76
C LEU A 427 -14.95 -1.54 -9.96
N GLU A 428 -14.68 -0.24 -10.05
CA GLU A 428 -13.96 0.35 -11.18
C GLU A 428 -12.52 -0.17 -11.28
N ASP A 429 -11.84 -0.34 -10.14
CA ASP A 429 -10.47 -0.87 -10.09
C ASP A 429 -10.44 -2.34 -10.49
N VAL A 430 -11.44 -3.12 -10.06
CA VAL A 430 -11.59 -4.54 -10.40
C VAL A 430 -11.91 -4.70 -11.90
N LEU A 431 -12.83 -3.90 -12.45
CA LEU A 431 -13.17 -3.90 -13.88
C LEU A 431 -11.96 -3.53 -14.74
N SER A 432 -11.27 -2.46 -14.39
CA SER A 432 -10.06 -2.02 -15.09
C SER A 432 -8.98 -3.10 -15.09
N ARG A 433 -8.76 -3.75 -13.95
CA ARG A 433 -7.74 -4.78 -13.79
C ARG A 433 -8.08 -6.08 -14.50
N LEU A 434 -9.30 -6.58 -14.32
CA LEU A 434 -9.67 -7.90 -14.80
C LEU A 434 -10.23 -7.90 -16.22
N LEU A 435 -10.97 -6.87 -16.61
CA LEU A 435 -11.59 -6.79 -17.94
C LEU A 435 -10.92 -5.75 -18.86
N GLY A 436 -10.00 -4.93 -18.34
CA GLY A 436 -9.43 -3.82 -19.10
C GLY A 436 -10.43 -2.69 -19.40
N VAL A 437 -11.60 -2.69 -18.77
CA VAL A 437 -12.64 -1.68 -18.98
C VAL A 437 -12.37 -0.49 -18.09
N THR A 438 -12.12 0.67 -18.71
CA THR A 438 -12.08 1.96 -17.99
C THR A 438 -13.34 2.72 -18.34
N ILE A 439 -14.16 2.95 -17.33
CA ILE A 439 -15.35 3.79 -17.49
C ILE A 439 -14.94 5.18 -17.00
N GLU A 440 -14.71 6.10 -17.97
CA GLU A 440 -14.21 7.45 -17.69
C GLU A 440 -15.12 8.18 -16.70
N GLU A 441 -14.54 8.78 -15.67
CA GLU A 441 -15.16 9.90 -14.99
C GLU A 441 -15.10 11.07 -15.98
N GLU A 442 -16.23 11.49 -16.53
CA GLU A 442 -16.31 12.80 -17.18
C GLU A 442 -15.79 13.81 -16.14
N ALA A 443 -14.81 14.62 -16.58
CA ALA A 443 -14.30 15.70 -15.75
C ALA A 443 -15.50 16.45 -15.18
N SER A 444 -15.62 16.51 -13.87
CA SER A 444 -16.60 17.36 -13.22
C SER A 444 -16.27 18.78 -13.69
N ASP A 445 -17.05 19.30 -14.61
CA ASP A 445 -17.07 20.71 -14.96
C ASP A 445 -17.47 21.48 -13.72
N SER A 446 -16.49 21.76 -12.85
CA SER A 446 -16.64 22.63 -11.70
C SER A 446 -16.89 24.10 -12.11
N ASP A 447 -16.97 24.38 -13.42
CA ASP A 447 -17.26 25.70 -13.97
C ASP A 447 -18.68 25.83 -14.57
N ALA A 448 -19.48 24.76 -14.61
CA ALA A 448 -20.89 24.85 -15.01
C ALA A 448 -21.79 25.28 -13.83
N LEU A 449 -21.63 26.54 -13.38
CA LEU A 449 -22.48 27.12 -12.33
C LEU A 449 -23.91 27.41 -12.83
N PHE A 450 -24.21 27.19 -14.11
CA PHE A 450 -25.53 27.31 -14.73
C PHE A 450 -25.70 26.33 -15.88
N ASP A 451 -25.85 25.03 -15.57
CA ASP A 451 -26.45 24.12 -16.53
C ASP A 451 -27.97 24.36 -16.52
N LEU A 452 -28.41 25.23 -17.40
CA LEU A 452 -29.81 25.30 -17.82
C LEU A 452 -30.03 24.07 -18.70
N GLY A 453 -30.40 22.94 -18.03
CA GLY A 453 -30.61 21.65 -18.63
C GLY A 453 -31.26 21.75 -20.01
N GLU A 454 -30.61 21.19 -21.01
CA GLU A 454 -31.32 20.67 -22.15
C GLU A 454 -32.32 19.62 -21.64
N ILE A 455 -33.58 19.95 -21.72
CA ILE A 455 -34.69 19.03 -21.50
C ILE A 455 -34.69 18.03 -22.67
N GLY A 456 -33.69 17.13 -22.66
CA GLY A 456 -33.66 15.97 -23.54
C GLY A 456 -34.23 14.76 -22.81
N ALA A 457 -35.20 14.08 -23.43
CA ALA A 457 -35.92 12.93 -22.88
C ALA A 457 -35.09 11.64 -22.77
N GLY A 458 -33.79 11.71 -22.41
CA GLY A 458 -32.89 10.56 -22.32
C GLY A 458 -32.03 10.55 -21.08
N PRO A 459 -31.39 9.41 -20.73
CA PRO A 459 -30.52 9.29 -19.58
C PRO A 459 -29.27 10.18 -19.73
N SER A 460 -28.81 10.79 -18.62
CA SER A 460 -27.60 11.58 -18.57
C SER A 460 -26.34 10.71 -18.76
N ALA A 461 -25.20 11.31 -19.08
CA ALA A 461 -23.93 10.60 -19.22
C ALA A 461 -23.57 9.81 -17.96
N ALA A 462 -23.80 10.37 -16.76
CA ALA A 462 -23.58 9.69 -15.47
C ALA A 462 -24.52 8.46 -15.31
N GLN A 463 -25.77 8.57 -15.75
CA GLN A 463 -26.71 7.45 -15.72
C GLN A 463 -26.31 6.35 -16.72
N VAL A 464 -25.90 6.71 -17.92
CA VAL A 464 -25.37 5.76 -18.91
C VAL A 464 -24.12 5.05 -18.36
N ARG A 465 -23.21 5.79 -17.70
CA ARG A 465 -22.05 5.23 -17.04
C ARG A 465 -22.43 4.21 -15.97
N ALA A 466 -23.35 4.54 -15.08
CA ALA A 466 -23.81 3.65 -14.02
C ALA A 466 -24.47 2.38 -14.58
N GLY A 467 -25.27 2.49 -15.65
CA GLY A 467 -25.84 1.34 -16.35
C GLY A 467 -24.78 0.41 -16.96
N ARG A 468 -23.73 0.98 -17.56
CA ARG A 468 -22.57 0.23 -18.08
C ARG A 468 -21.78 -0.46 -16.97
N LEU A 469 -21.57 0.21 -15.81
CA LEU A 469 -20.93 -0.39 -14.64
C LEU A 469 -21.72 -1.60 -14.15
N ALA A 470 -23.05 -1.49 -14.05
CA ALA A 470 -23.90 -2.58 -13.63
C ALA A 470 -23.87 -3.75 -14.63
N ALA A 471 -24.01 -3.49 -15.93
CA ALA A 471 -23.94 -4.53 -16.96
C ALA A 471 -22.56 -5.24 -16.99
N ALA A 472 -21.48 -4.53 -16.70
CA ALA A 472 -20.13 -5.09 -16.64
C ALA A 472 -19.94 -6.12 -15.52
N LEU A 473 -20.85 -6.21 -14.56
CA LEU A 473 -20.85 -7.26 -13.54
C LEU A 473 -21.05 -8.67 -14.15
N HIS A 474 -21.73 -8.80 -15.28
CA HIS A 474 -21.92 -10.11 -15.95
C HIS A 474 -20.60 -10.72 -16.41
N PRO A 475 -19.83 -10.10 -17.32
CA PRO A 475 -18.55 -10.64 -17.75
C PRO A 475 -17.51 -10.70 -16.62
N LEU A 476 -17.60 -9.81 -15.63
CA LEU A 476 -16.76 -9.88 -14.43
C LEU A 476 -17.06 -11.14 -13.62
N THR A 477 -18.33 -11.44 -13.40
CA THR A 477 -18.77 -12.66 -12.70
C THR A 477 -18.28 -13.92 -13.39
N ASP A 478 -18.40 -14.02 -14.72
CA ASP A 478 -17.93 -15.19 -15.47
C ASP A 478 -16.40 -15.37 -15.37
N LYS A 479 -15.66 -14.27 -15.39
CA LYS A 479 -14.21 -14.32 -15.23
C LYS A 479 -13.80 -14.73 -13.83
N LEU A 480 -14.44 -14.17 -12.81
CA LEU A 480 -14.15 -14.48 -11.41
C LEU A 480 -14.54 -15.91 -11.05
N ARG A 481 -15.68 -16.42 -11.53
CA ARG A 481 -16.07 -17.82 -11.35
C ARG A 481 -15.00 -18.78 -11.88
N ARG A 482 -14.53 -18.55 -13.12
CA ARG A 482 -13.45 -19.36 -13.70
C ARG A 482 -12.17 -19.31 -12.86
N ALA A 483 -11.77 -18.12 -12.41
CA ALA A 483 -10.57 -17.97 -11.59
C ALA A 483 -10.70 -18.72 -10.25
N LEU A 484 -11.85 -18.67 -9.59
CA LEU A 484 -12.10 -19.39 -8.34
C LEU A 484 -12.22 -20.90 -8.53
N ASP A 485 -12.80 -21.36 -9.64
CA ASP A 485 -12.86 -22.79 -9.98
C ASP A 485 -11.45 -23.34 -10.26
N GLU A 486 -10.62 -22.60 -11.00
CA GLU A 486 -9.23 -22.98 -11.29
C GLU A 486 -8.35 -22.98 -10.03
N SER A 487 -8.59 -22.06 -9.10
CA SER A 487 -7.86 -22.01 -7.82
C SER A 487 -8.42 -22.98 -6.77
N GLY A 488 -9.65 -23.49 -6.96
CA GLY A 488 -10.35 -24.32 -5.98
C GLY A 488 -10.96 -23.55 -4.81
N GLU A 489 -11.18 -22.23 -4.96
CA GLU A 489 -11.66 -21.34 -3.90
C GLU A 489 -13.19 -21.05 -3.98
N THR A 490 -13.92 -21.68 -4.90
CA THR A 490 -15.37 -21.47 -5.07
C THR A 490 -16.14 -21.76 -3.78
N ALA A 491 -15.82 -22.85 -3.05
CA ALA A 491 -16.45 -23.17 -1.77
C ALA A 491 -16.18 -22.11 -0.68
N LEU A 492 -14.99 -21.50 -0.67
CA LEU A 492 -14.71 -20.37 0.25
C LEU A 492 -15.67 -19.19 0.00
N LEU A 493 -15.98 -18.90 -1.26
CA LEU A 493 -16.93 -17.84 -1.58
C LEU A 493 -18.35 -18.21 -1.15
N THR A 494 -18.84 -19.39 -1.60
CA THR A 494 -20.26 -19.78 -1.46
C THR A 494 -20.63 -20.21 -0.04
N ASP A 495 -19.74 -20.93 0.64
CA ASP A 495 -20.04 -21.58 1.90
C ASP A 495 -19.50 -20.79 3.11
N MET A 496 -18.59 -19.83 2.87
CA MET A 496 -17.99 -19.03 3.94
C MET A 496 -18.22 -17.53 3.75
N GLU A 497 -17.63 -16.89 2.72
CA GLU A 497 -17.57 -15.41 2.65
C GLU A 497 -18.95 -14.77 2.41
N MET A 498 -19.77 -15.32 1.52
CA MET A 498 -21.10 -14.78 1.24
C MET A 498 -22.08 -14.96 2.42
N PRO A 499 -22.19 -16.14 3.07
CA PRO A 499 -22.99 -16.29 4.30
C PRO A 499 -22.48 -15.42 5.45
N LEU A 500 -21.17 -15.32 5.63
CA LEU A 500 -20.55 -14.45 6.63
C LEU A 500 -20.89 -12.98 6.39
N SER A 501 -20.88 -12.51 5.13
CA SER A 501 -21.24 -11.14 4.76
C SER A 501 -22.63 -10.75 5.28
N ARG A 502 -23.61 -11.69 5.21
CA ARG A 502 -24.95 -11.49 5.77
C ARG A 502 -24.93 -11.40 7.30
N LEU A 503 -24.21 -12.29 7.96
CA LEU A 503 -24.05 -12.26 9.42
C LEU A 503 -23.40 -10.96 9.88
N LEU A 504 -22.35 -10.51 9.20
CA LEU A 504 -21.69 -9.25 9.51
C LEU A 504 -22.62 -8.05 9.34
N ALA A 505 -23.47 -8.03 8.30
CA ALA A 505 -24.48 -6.98 8.14
C ALA A 505 -25.45 -6.94 9.34
N GLN A 506 -25.85 -8.09 9.87
CA GLN A 506 -26.70 -8.18 11.07
C GLN A 506 -25.97 -7.68 12.32
N MET A 507 -24.71 -8.07 12.53
CA MET A 507 -23.88 -7.61 13.64
C MET A 507 -23.66 -6.10 13.59
N GLU A 508 -23.36 -5.56 12.41
CA GLU A 508 -23.17 -4.12 12.17
C GLU A 508 -24.47 -3.33 12.45
N THR A 509 -25.61 -3.84 12.01
CA THR A 509 -26.92 -3.22 12.31
C THR A 509 -27.28 -3.32 13.80
N THR A 510 -26.94 -4.43 14.44
CA THR A 510 -27.13 -4.60 15.89
C THR A 510 -26.25 -3.65 16.70
N GLY A 511 -24.97 -3.56 16.37
CA GLY A 511 -23.98 -2.78 17.10
C GLY A 511 -23.80 -3.24 18.54
N ILE A 512 -22.92 -2.59 19.30
CA ILE A 512 -22.64 -2.85 20.70
C ILE A 512 -23.03 -1.66 21.56
N ALA A 513 -23.75 -1.87 22.66
CA ALA A 513 -24.18 -0.78 23.56
C ALA A 513 -22.97 -0.22 24.34
N ALA A 514 -22.96 1.11 24.50
CA ALA A 514 -21.90 1.83 25.21
C ALA A 514 -22.47 2.81 26.25
N ASP A 515 -21.92 2.77 27.46
CA ASP A 515 -22.22 3.78 28.48
C ASP A 515 -21.37 5.04 28.20
N THR A 516 -22.01 6.05 27.61
CA THR A 516 -21.36 7.32 27.24
C THR A 516 -20.80 8.05 28.46
N ARG A 517 -21.38 7.87 29.66
CA ARG A 517 -20.88 8.53 30.89
C ARG A 517 -19.50 7.99 31.24
N VAL A 518 -19.29 6.68 31.09
CA VAL A 518 -17.97 6.06 31.33
C VAL A 518 -16.95 6.56 30.31
N LEU A 519 -17.34 6.71 29.05
CA LEU A 519 -16.47 7.28 28.01
C LEU A 519 -16.14 8.75 28.27
N ASP A 520 -17.10 9.56 28.65
CA ASP A 520 -16.93 10.98 28.94
C ASP A 520 -16.05 11.20 30.20
N ASP A 521 -16.24 10.43 31.24
CA ASP A 521 -15.42 10.44 32.46
C ASP A 521 -13.97 10.05 32.15
N LEU A 522 -13.76 9.02 31.34
CA LEU A 522 -12.43 8.59 30.87
C LEU A 522 -11.76 9.66 30.00
N SER A 523 -12.50 10.29 29.09
CA SER A 523 -11.99 11.38 28.25
C SER A 523 -11.55 12.57 29.11
N ALA A 524 -12.34 12.94 30.12
CA ALA A 524 -12.01 14.04 31.03
C ALA A 524 -10.74 13.73 31.86
N GLU A 525 -10.64 12.52 32.42
CA GLU A 525 -9.46 12.08 33.18
C GLU A 525 -8.20 12.04 32.31
N LEU A 526 -8.28 11.39 31.14
CA LEU A 526 -7.16 11.35 30.19
C LEU A 526 -6.76 12.76 29.73
N GLY A 527 -7.73 13.67 29.58
CA GLY A 527 -7.47 15.08 29.28
C GLY A 527 -6.66 15.77 30.37
N ALA A 528 -7.01 15.55 31.64
CA ALA A 528 -6.25 16.08 32.79
C ALA A 528 -4.82 15.48 32.83
N ASP A 529 -4.66 14.19 32.54
CA ASP A 529 -3.35 13.53 32.47
C ASP A 529 -2.48 14.11 31.34
N VAL A 530 -3.07 14.36 30.16
CA VAL A 530 -2.39 15.01 29.02
C VAL A 530 -1.90 16.40 29.41
N ASP A 531 -2.75 17.20 30.08
CA ASP A 531 -2.40 18.54 30.50
C ASP A 531 -1.31 18.54 31.60
N ALA A 532 -1.40 17.62 32.55
CA ALA A 532 -0.37 17.44 33.59
C ALA A 532 0.97 17.02 32.99
N ALA A 533 0.98 16.06 32.08
CA ALA A 533 2.19 15.61 31.39
C ALA A 533 2.80 16.72 30.54
N ARG A 534 1.98 17.50 29.83
CA ARG A 534 2.42 18.68 29.05
C ARG A 534 3.07 19.73 29.93
N GLN A 535 2.44 20.08 31.05
CA GLN A 535 2.98 21.05 32.01
C GLN A 535 4.27 20.53 32.66
N GLY A 536 4.34 19.23 33.02
CA GLY A 536 5.55 18.60 33.51
C GLY A 536 6.69 18.71 32.51
N ALA A 537 6.43 18.41 31.25
CA ALA A 537 7.42 18.54 30.16
C ALA A 537 7.88 19.99 30.00
N TRP A 538 6.98 20.97 30.00
CA TRP A 538 7.33 22.40 29.90
C TRP A 538 8.14 22.86 31.12
N SER A 539 7.80 22.39 32.29
CA SER A 539 8.55 22.72 33.51
C SER A 539 9.98 22.15 33.45
N ALA A 540 10.14 20.92 32.99
CA ALA A 540 11.44 20.32 32.82
C ALA A 540 12.29 21.04 31.75
N ALA A 541 11.64 21.46 30.64
CA ALA A 541 12.30 22.24 29.58
C ALA A 541 12.56 23.72 29.92
N GLY A 542 11.91 24.24 30.96
CA GLY A 542 11.95 25.66 31.33
C GLY A 542 11.23 26.60 30.35
N ARG A 543 10.51 26.07 29.38
CA ARG A 543 9.74 26.79 28.35
C ARG A 543 8.61 25.93 27.76
N GLU A 544 7.67 26.57 27.12
CA GLU A 544 6.66 25.85 26.32
C GLU A 544 7.29 25.24 25.08
N VAL A 545 6.91 23.96 24.80
CA VAL A 545 7.38 23.15 23.68
C VAL A 545 6.19 22.48 23.04
N ASN A 546 6.12 22.47 21.72
CA ASN A 546 5.15 21.64 21.01
C ASN A 546 5.62 20.16 21.00
N LEU A 547 5.00 19.35 21.88
CA LEU A 547 5.34 17.94 22.09
C LEU A 547 4.98 17.04 20.88
N SER A 548 4.24 17.59 19.89
CA SER A 548 3.93 16.91 18.62
C SER A 548 4.89 17.31 17.49
N SER A 549 5.81 18.26 17.70
CA SER A 549 6.75 18.74 16.67
C SER A 549 8.08 17.99 16.74
N PRO A 550 8.41 17.10 15.78
CA PRO A 550 9.69 16.39 15.79
C PRO A 550 10.90 17.34 15.80
N LYS A 551 10.80 18.50 15.14
CA LYS A 551 11.87 19.49 15.07
C LYS A 551 12.14 20.12 16.43
N GLN A 552 11.08 20.57 17.14
CA GLN A 552 11.23 21.16 18.48
C GLN A 552 11.72 20.11 19.50
N LEU A 553 11.23 18.87 19.38
CA LEU A 553 11.69 17.79 20.24
C LEU A 553 13.17 17.47 20.04
N GLN A 554 13.68 17.46 18.81
CA GLN A 554 15.11 17.27 18.56
C GLN A 554 15.96 18.39 19.18
N GLU A 555 15.55 19.64 19.03
CA GLU A 555 16.22 20.80 19.64
C GLU A 555 16.27 20.66 21.17
N ILE A 556 15.15 20.30 21.80
CA ILE A 556 15.09 20.15 23.26
C ILE A 556 15.92 18.96 23.73
N LEU A 557 15.76 17.80 23.10
CA LEU A 557 16.42 16.56 23.55
C LEU A 557 17.92 16.58 23.34
N PHE A 558 18.38 17.03 22.16
CA PHE A 558 19.76 16.86 21.74
C PHE A 558 20.62 18.12 21.86
N ASP A 559 20.01 19.32 21.77
CA ASP A 559 20.75 20.56 21.86
C ASP A 559 20.61 21.20 23.25
N HIS A 560 19.39 21.23 23.83
CA HIS A 560 19.18 21.81 25.17
C HIS A 560 19.58 20.86 26.29
N PHE A 561 19.04 19.60 26.29
CA PHE A 561 19.40 18.61 27.33
C PHE A 561 20.69 17.83 27.03
N ALA A 562 21.26 17.99 25.84
CA ALA A 562 22.44 17.27 25.38
C ALA A 562 22.37 15.74 25.58
N LEU A 563 21.18 15.14 25.42
CA LEU A 563 20.98 13.70 25.57
C LEU A 563 21.65 12.93 24.43
N PRO A 564 21.95 11.63 24.64
CA PRO A 564 22.49 10.78 23.59
C PRO A 564 21.60 10.80 22.35
N LYS A 565 22.19 11.00 21.19
CA LYS A 565 21.45 11.11 19.93
C LYS A 565 20.89 9.75 19.54
N THR A 566 19.63 9.72 19.13
CA THR A 566 18.96 8.54 18.56
C THR A 566 19.43 8.27 17.13
N LYS A 567 18.89 7.25 16.47
CA LYS A 567 19.22 6.96 15.07
C LYS A 567 18.95 8.17 14.19
N LYS A 568 19.95 8.57 13.39
CA LYS A 568 19.81 9.69 12.45
C LYS A 568 18.91 9.29 11.29
N THR A 569 17.92 10.12 11.02
CA THR A 569 17.05 10.09 9.82
C THR A 569 17.39 11.30 8.96
N LYS A 570 16.74 11.47 7.82
CA LYS A 570 16.95 12.63 6.95
C LYS A 570 16.56 13.98 7.56
N THR A 571 15.44 13.95 8.29
CA THR A 571 14.90 15.14 8.94
C THR A 571 15.52 15.43 10.30
N GLY A 572 16.56 14.63 10.68
CA GLY A 572 17.26 14.73 11.94
C GLY A 572 17.30 13.40 12.70
N TYR A 573 17.28 13.44 14.00
CA TYR A 573 17.29 12.26 14.86
C TYR A 573 15.85 11.77 15.10
N THR A 574 15.63 10.44 15.03
CA THR A 574 14.28 9.90 15.23
C THR A 574 13.74 10.22 16.62
N THR A 575 12.49 10.62 16.69
CA THR A 575 11.75 10.85 17.94
C THR A 575 10.53 9.91 18.03
N ASN A 576 10.58 8.74 17.38
CA ASN A 576 9.52 7.73 17.52
C ASN A 576 9.46 7.16 18.95
N ALA A 577 8.35 6.52 19.31
CA ALA A 577 8.09 6.05 20.65
C ALA A 577 9.18 5.10 21.17
N ASP A 578 9.58 4.12 20.35
CA ASP A 578 10.57 3.11 20.74
C ASP A 578 11.96 3.73 21.01
N ALA A 579 12.42 4.61 20.11
CA ALA A 579 13.70 5.29 20.28
C ALA A 579 13.72 6.22 21.50
N LEU A 580 12.58 6.86 21.82
CA LEU A 580 12.46 7.70 23.02
C LEU A 580 12.35 6.85 24.29
N ALA A 581 11.68 5.71 24.25
CA ALA A 581 11.64 4.78 25.38
C ALA A 581 13.02 4.20 25.68
N ASP A 582 13.75 3.78 24.64
CA ASP A 582 15.16 3.37 24.77
C ASP A 582 16.07 4.47 25.34
N LEU A 583 15.83 5.71 24.91
CA LEU A 583 16.60 6.86 25.38
C LEU A 583 16.27 7.14 26.87
N TRP A 584 15.00 7.06 27.23
CA TRP A 584 14.56 7.23 28.61
C TRP A 584 15.18 6.18 29.55
N ALA A 585 15.16 4.90 29.14
CA ALA A 585 15.79 3.81 29.90
C ALA A 585 17.32 4.04 30.05
N LYS A 586 18.01 4.50 28.98
CA LYS A 586 19.47 4.79 29.01
C LYS A 586 19.81 5.97 29.93
N THR A 587 18.91 6.90 30.14
CA THR A 587 19.11 8.08 30.98
C THR A 587 18.67 7.89 32.43
N GLU A 588 18.06 6.78 32.79
CA GLU A 588 17.57 6.47 34.15
C GLU A 588 18.67 6.61 35.21
N ALA A 589 19.85 6.05 34.96
CA ALA A 589 20.98 6.09 35.89
C ALA A 589 21.58 7.51 36.07
N SER A 590 21.44 8.38 35.07
CA SER A 590 21.91 9.78 35.13
C SER A 590 20.87 10.74 35.71
N GLY A 591 19.61 10.44 35.58
CA GLY A 591 18.49 11.28 36.03
C GLY A 591 18.49 12.69 35.40
N GLY A 592 17.83 13.63 36.06
CA GLY A 592 17.83 15.05 35.72
C GLY A 592 16.74 15.48 34.75
N ALA A 593 16.67 16.80 34.46
CA ALA A 593 15.56 17.40 33.74
C ALA A 593 15.31 16.81 32.33
N GLY A 594 16.34 16.30 31.66
CA GLY A 594 16.19 15.64 30.36
C GLY A 594 15.52 14.26 30.47
N HIS A 595 15.82 13.48 31.52
CA HIS A 595 15.14 12.22 31.83
C HIS A 595 13.66 12.47 32.20
N ASP A 596 13.41 13.48 33.07
CA ASP A 596 12.06 13.85 33.48
C ASP A 596 11.23 14.32 32.29
N PHE A 597 11.82 15.14 31.42
CA PHE A 597 11.16 15.57 30.16
C PHE A 597 10.76 14.37 29.28
N LEU A 598 11.65 13.39 29.10
CA LEU A 598 11.34 12.17 28.34
C LEU A 598 10.19 11.39 28.96
N GLY A 599 10.17 11.21 30.27
CA GLY A 599 9.09 10.56 30.99
C GLY A 599 7.74 11.26 30.77
N PHE A 600 7.69 12.59 30.91
CA PHE A 600 6.48 13.37 30.62
C PHE A 600 6.08 13.32 29.14
N LEU A 601 7.05 13.37 28.22
CA LEU A 601 6.77 13.27 26.80
C LEU A 601 6.16 11.91 26.39
N LEU A 602 6.70 10.82 26.91
CA LEU A 602 6.17 9.47 26.69
C LEU A 602 4.76 9.32 27.30
N THR A 603 4.56 9.78 28.52
CA THR A 603 3.24 9.83 29.16
C THR A 603 2.25 10.65 28.33
N HIS A 604 2.63 11.86 27.91
CA HIS A 604 1.77 12.72 27.09
C HIS A 604 1.34 12.01 25.79
N ARG A 605 2.27 11.33 25.12
CA ARG A 605 1.95 10.62 23.86
C ARG A 605 1.03 9.44 24.07
N ASP A 606 1.23 8.70 25.14
CA ASP A 606 0.37 7.57 25.50
C ASP A 606 -1.05 8.05 25.85
N ARG A 607 -1.16 9.03 26.75
CA ARG A 607 -2.45 9.58 27.20
C ARG A 607 -3.24 10.27 26.08
N ILE A 608 -2.60 11.03 25.21
CA ILE A 608 -3.30 11.69 24.10
C ILE A 608 -3.82 10.69 23.08
N LYS A 609 -3.08 9.59 22.82
CA LYS A 609 -3.52 8.50 21.94
C LYS A 609 -4.75 7.77 22.50
N LEU A 610 -4.73 7.46 23.79
CA LEU A 610 -5.88 6.86 24.47
C LEU A 610 -7.08 7.81 24.49
N LYS A 611 -6.87 9.08 24.79
CA LYS A 611 -7.92 10.10 24.78
C LYS A 611 -8.58 10.21 23.38
N GLN A 612 -7.78 10.30 22.33
CA GLN A 612 -8.30 10.35 20.96
C GLN A 612 -9.14 9.12 20.61
N MET A 613 -8.74 7.94 21.09
CA MET A 613 -9.52 6.72 20.91
C MET A 613 -10.86 6.82 21.64
N VAL A 614 -10.87 7.24 22.91
CA VAL A 614 -12.11 7.38 23.70
C VAL A 614 -13.03 8.44 23.09
N ASP A 615 -12.49 9.59 22.69
CA ASP A 615 -13.24 10.66 22.00
C ASP A 615 -13.89 10.15 20.71
N SER A 616 -13.16 9.36 19.93
CA SER A 616 -13.67 8.76 18.69
C SER A 616 -14.79 7.75 18.99
N LEU A 617 -14.64 6.93 20.03
CA LEU A 617 -15.68 6.00 20.45
C LEU A 617 -16.95 6.74 20.91
N SER A 618 -16.80 7.77 21.77
CA SER A 618 -17.94 8.57 22.24
C SER A 618 -18.68 9.26 21.08
N ALA A 619 -17.94 9.80 20.12
CA ALA A 619 -18.51 10.46 18.93
C ALA A 619 -19.26 9.53 17.97
N THR A 620 -19.02 8.22 18.05
CA THR A 620 -19.65 7.21 17.17
C THR A 620 -20.87 6.52 17.81
N VAL A 621 -21.17 6.81 19.05
CA VAL A 621 -22.40 6.31 19.69
C VAL A 621 -23.62 6.88 18.98
N ALA A 622 -24.46 6.01 18.41
CA ALA A 622 -25.67 6.39 17.71
C ALA A 622 -26.82 6.73 18.68
N SER A 623 -27.94 7.21 18.13
CA SER A 623 -29.12 7.62 18.93
C SER A 623 -29.79 6.50 19.71
N ASP A 624 -29.54 5.24 19.35
CA ASP A 624 -29.99 4.05 20.07
C ASP A 624 -29.06 3.64 21.23
N GLY A 625 -27.97 4.41 21.47
CA GLY A 625 -26.98 4.15 22.50
C GLY A 625 -25.96 3.05 22.14
N ARG A 626 -25.84 2.72 20.86
CA ARG A 626 -24.93 1.66 20.38
C ARG A 626 -23.88 2.22 19.42
N ILE A 627 -22.78 1.52 19.31
CA ILE A 627 -21.71 1.76 18.32
C ILE A 627 -21.83 0.72 17.22
N HIS A 628 -21.99 1.16 15.99
CA HIS A 628 -22.17 0.34 14.79
C HIS A 628 -20.89 0.37 13.95
N SER A 629 -19.95 -0.50 14.32
CA SER A 629 -18.68 -0.65 13.62
C SER A 629 -18.86 -1.40 12.30
N THR A 630 -18.08 -1.05 11.28
CA THR A 630 -18.07 -1.76 9.99
C THR A 630 -17.00 -2.85 9.99
N PHE A 631 -17.34 -4.07 9.58
CA PHE A 631 -16.41 -5.19 9.43
C PHE A 631 -16.05 -5.42 7.97
N SER A 632 -14.78 -5.31 7.60
CA SER A 632 -14.31 -5.59 6.25
C SER A 632 -13.76 -7.01 6.15
N GLN A 633 -14.26 -7.75 5.13
CA GLN A 633 -13.75 -9.09 4.77
C GLN A 633 -12.56 -9.01 3.81
N VAL A 634 -12.33 -7.86 3.17
CA VAL A 634 -11.38 -7.69 2.07
C VAL A 634 -10.15 -6.84 2.43
N ALA A 635 -10.03 -6.37 3.67
CA ALA A 635 -8.95 -5.48 4.09
C ALA A 635 -7.63 -6.21 4.38
N ALA A 636 -7.68 -7.46 4.83
CA ALA A 636 -6.50 -8.22 5.21
C ALA A 636 -6.23 -9.38 4.25
N ALA A 637 -5.05 -9.43 3.63
CA ALA A 637 -4.67 -10.50 2.72
C ALA A 637 -4.56 -11.91 3.37
N THR A 638 -4.71 -12.00 4.69
CA THR A 638 -4.71 -13.27 5.46
C THR A 638 -6.10 -13.84 5.70
N GLY A 639 -7.18 -13.18 5.25
CA GLY A 639 -8.55 -13.60 5.55
C GLY A 639 -9.11 -13.08 6.88
N ARG A 640 -8.32 -12.39 7.71
CA ARG A 640 -8.81 -11.77 8.95
C ARG A 640 -9.80 -10.65 8.66
N LEU A 641 -10.83 -10.51 9.52
CA LEU A 641 -11.71 -9.36 9.49
C LEU A 641 -10.97 -8.13 10.01
N ALA A 642 -11.29 -6.98 9.46
CA ALA A 642 -10.85 -5.68 9.98
C ALA A 642 -12.07 -4.85 10.39
N SER A 643 -11.95 -4.11 11.48
CA SER A 643 -12.99 -3.22 11.99
C SER A 643 -12.64 -1.76 11.69
N SER A 644 -13.63 -0.97 11.30
CA SER A 644 -13.48 0.48 11.06
C SER A 644 -14.74 1.23 11.49
N ASP A 645 -14.64 2.51 11.66
CA ASP A 645 -15.72 3.46 11.92
C ASP A 645 -16.64 3.13 13.12
N PRO A 646 -16.07 2.86 14.33
CA PRO A 646 -14.69 2.92 14.77
C PRO A 646 -13.97 1.56 14.72
N ASN A 647 -12.63 1.56 14.77
CA ASN A 647 -11.87 0.33 14.87
C ASN A 647 -11.84 -0.18 16.33
N LEU A 648 -12.73 -1.11 16.66
CA LEU A 648 -12.83 -1.74 18.00
C LEU A 648 -11.66 -2.69 18.27
N GLN A 649 -10.97 -3.23 17.24
CA GLN A 649 -9.85 -4.15 17.39
C GLN A 649 -8.58 -3.46 17.92
N ASN A 650 -8.52 -2.12 17.88
CA ASN A 650 -7.42 -1.34 18.43
C ASN A 650 -7.52 -1.07 19.93
N ILE A 651 -8.64 -1.43 20.59
CA ILE A 651 -8.81 -1.24 22.04
C ILE A 651 -7.85 -2.20 22.77
N PRO A 652 -6.91 -1.68 23.58
CA PRO A 652 -5.92 -2.54 24.24
C PRO A 652 -6.56 -3.60 25.15
N ALA A 653 -6.16 -4.86 24.98
CA ALA A 653 -6.74 -5.97 25.73
C ALA A 653 -6.08 -6.21 27.11
N ARG A 654 -4.84 -5.73 27.32
CA ARG A 654 -4.01 -6.11 28.47
C ARG A 654 -3.63 -4.95 29.38
N SER A 655 -3.79 -3.72 28.94
CA SER A 655 -3.47 -2.54 29.76
C SER A 655 -4.64 -2.20 30.68
N ALA A 656 -4.35 -1.61 31.85
CA ALA A 656 -5.38 -1.15 32.79
C ALA A 656 -6.35 -0.15 32.13
N ASP A 657 -5.81 0.77 31.32
CA ASP A 657 -6.62 1.77 30.61
C ASP A 657 -7.48 1.12 29.50
N GLY A 658 -6.95 0.15 28.78
CA GLY A 658 -7.73 -0.61 27.80
C GLY A 658 -8.89 -1.39 28.44
N MET A 659 -8.65 -2.00 29.60
CA MET A 659 -9.70 -2.66 30.38
C MET A 659 -10.77 -1.66 30.86
N ARG A 660 -10.39 -0.45 31.26
CA ARG A 660 -11.35 0.61 31.61
C ARG A 660 -12.19 1.04 30.39
N ILE A 661 -11.57 1.18 29.21
CA ILE A 661 -12.31 1.45 27.98
C ILE A 661 -13.29 0.32 27.66
N ARG A 662 -12.88 -0.95 27.81
CA ARG A 662 -13.78 -2.11 27.68
C ARG A 662 -14.93 -2.08 28.70
N GLY A 663 -14.73 -1.46 29.86
CA GLY A 663 -15.78 -1.25 30.88
C GLY A 663 -16.93 -0.36 30.43
N ALA A 664 -16.74 0.46 29.40
CA ALA A 664 -17.80 1.28 28.82
C ALA A 664 -18.78 0.49 27.92
N PHE A 665 -18.41 -0.70 27.47
CA PHE A 665 -19.28 -1.54 26.65
C PHE A 665 -20.11 -2.44 27.59
N VAL A 666 -21.43 -2.33 27.45
CA VAL A 666 -22.41 -2.93 28.34
C VAL A 666 -23.49 -3.69 27.58
N PRO A 667 -24.30 -4.55 28.21
CA PRO A 667 -25.46 -5.14 27.53
C PRO A 667 -26.47 -4.06 27.12
N GLY A 668 -27.09 -4.23 25.95
CA GLY A 668 -28.15 -3.36 25.51
C GLY A 668 -29.46 -3.54 26.28
N VAL A 669 -30.41 -2.67 26.05
CA VAL A 669 -31.75 -2.77 26.69
C VAL A 669 -32.41 -4.11 26.35
N GLY A 670 -32.83 -4.84 27.38
CA GLY A 670 -33.43 -6.17 27.25
C GLY A 670 -32.45 -7.33 27.41
N PHE A 671 -31.16 -7.05 27.60
CA PHE A 671 -30.13 -8.04 27.88
C PHE A 671 -29.53 -7.82 29.26
N GLU A 672 -29.02 -8.88 29.90
CA GLU A 672 -28.52 -8.81 31.29
C GLU A 672 -27.00 -8.89 31.42
N SER A 673 -26.31 -9.51 30.46
CA SER A 673 -24.85 -9.65 30.51
C SER A 673 -24.23 -9.66 29.13
N LEU A 674 -22.91 -9.46 29.08
CA LEU A 674 -22.05 -9.74 27.93
C LEU A 674 -21.32 -11.05 28.16
N MET A 675 -21.13 -11.83 27.12
CA MET A 675 -20.31 -13.03 27.10
C MET A 675 -19.15 -12.81 26.13
N SER A 676 -17.92 -13.00 26.63
CA SER A 676 -16.70 -13.06 25.82
C SER A 676 -16.27 -14.51 25.69
N ALA A 677 -16.05 -14.98 24.48
CA ALA A 677 -15.56 -16.32 24.19
C ALA A 677 -14.32 -16.20 23.28
N ASP A 678 -13.16 -16.64 23.75
CA ASP A 678 -11.87 -16.50 23.09
C ASP A 678 -11.17 -17.85 22.91
N TYR A 679 -10.54 -18.02 21.75
CA TYR A 679 -9.73 -19.21 21.51
C TYR A 679 -8.40 -19.14 22.24
N SER A 680 -8.13 -20.14 23.07
CA SER A 680 -6.83 -20.27 23.74
C SER A 680 -5.75 -20.73 22.78
N GLN A 681 -4.86 -19.80 22.37
CA GLN A 681 -3.64 -20.10 21.61
C GLN A 681 -3.91 -20.81 20.25
N ILE A 682 -4.93 -20.39 19.52
CA ILE A 682 -5.36 -21.05 18.28
C ILE A 682 -4.22 -21.21 17.25
N GLU A 683 -3.34 -20.22 17.10
CA GLU A 683 -2.24 -20.27 16.15
C GLU A 683 -1.20 -21.35 16.50
N MET A 684 -0.92 -21.56 17.79
CA MET A 684 -0.02 -22.64 18.23
C MET A 684 -0.65 -24.02 18.09
N ARG A 685 -1.96 -24.13 18.28
CA ARG A 685 -2.71 -25.37 18.04
C ARG A 685 -2.72 -25.72 16.55
N LEU A 686 -2.87 -24.72 15.69
CA LEU A 686 -2.74 -24.87 14.25
C LEU A 686 -1.32 -25.25 13.84
N MET A 687 -0.29 -24.67 14.46
CA MET A 687 1.10 -25.06 14.23
C MET A 687 1.31 -26.54 14.57
N ALA A 688 0.77 -27.02 15.70
CA ALA A 688 0.86 -28.42 16.08
C ALA A 688 0.17 -29.35 15.05
N HIS A 689 -1.04 -29.00 14.63
CA HIS A 689 -1.81 -29.76 13.65
C HIS A 689 -1.14 -29.79 12.28
N LEU A 690 -0.76 -28.63 11.74
CA LEU A 690 -0.22 -28.48 10.38
C LEU A 690 1.19 -29.07 10.25
N SER A 691 2.03 -28.94 11.30
CA SER A 691 3.36 -29.56 11.30
C SER A 691 3.32 -31.05 11.57
N GLY A 692 2.28 -31.56 12.23
CA GLY A 692 2.19 -32.94 12.70
C GLY A 692 3.30 -33.29 13.73
N ASP A 693 3.79 -32.31 14.49
CA ASP A 693 4.82 -32.52 15.51
C ASP A 693 4.24 -33.22 16.72
N GLU A 694 4.63 -34.46 16.91
CA GLU A 694 4.07 -35.32 17.95
C GLU A 694 4.32 -34.80 19.35
N ALA A 695 5.48 -34.20 19.59
CA ALA A 695 5.82 -33.64 20.89
C ALA A 695 4.97 -32.40 21.23
N LEU A 696 4.67 -31.58 20.22
CA LEU A 696 3.83 -30.40 20.37
C LEU A 696 2.35 -30.82 20.53
N ILE A 697 1.89 -31.81 19.78
CA ILE A 697 0.55 -32.40 19.91
C ILE A 697 0.36 -33.01 21.30
N GLU A 698 1.34 -33.76 21.81
CA GLU A 698 1.31 -34.35 23.12
C GLU A 698 1.25 -33.29 24.23
N ALA A 699 2.01 -32.19 24.07
CA ALA A 699 2.00 -31.08 25.02
C ALA A 699 0.61 -30.43 25.11
N PHE A 700 -0.14 -30.33 24.02
CA PHE A 700 -1.52 -29.82 24.05
C PHE A 700 -2.51 -30.83 24.64
N ASN A 701 -2.30 -32.11 24.38
CA ASN A 701 -3.21 -33.15 24.84
C ASN A 701 -2.99 -33.55 26.33
N SER A 702 -1.86 -33.10 26.93
CA SER A 702 -1.55 -33.36 28.36
C SER A 702 -2.49 -32.64 29.34
N GLY A 703 -3.17 -31.57 28.87
CA GLY A 703 -4.02 -30.73 29.74
C GLY A 703 -3.24 -29.82 30.71
N GLU A 704 -1.90 -29.78 30.59
CA GLU A 704 -1.02 -28.95 31.41
C GLU A 704 -0.77 -27.59 30.71
N ASP A 705 -0.15 -26.64 31.42
CA ASP A 705 0.25 -25.36 30.84
C ASP A 705 1.23 -25.60 29.68
N LEU A 706 0.78 -25.37 28.44
CA LEU A 706 1.55 -25.59 27.22
C LEU A 706 2.97 -25.04 27.32
N HIS A 707 3.11 -23.78 27.72
CA HIS A 707 4.43 -23.14 27.74
C HIS A 707 5.33 -23.68 28.86
N ARG A 708 4.77 -24.16 29.99
CA ARG A 708 5.53 -24.89 30.99
C ARG A 708 5.99 -26.24 30.49
N THR A 709 5.11 -26.96 29.82
CA THR A 709 5.43 -28.28 29.22
C THR A 709 6.49 -28.14 28.15
N MET A 710 6.35 -27.17 27.26
CA MET A 710 7.36 -26.86 26.23
C MET A 710 8.70 -26.40 26.85
N ALA A 711 8.69 -25.58 27.90
CA ALA A 711 9.89 -25.17 28.61
C ALA A 711 10.60 -26.36 29.25
N SER A 712 9.86 -27.25 29.90
CA SER A 712 10.41 -28.50 30.42
C SER A 712 11.09 -29.33 29.33
N MET A 713 10.49 -29.47 28.17
CA MET A 713 11.02 -30.24 27.06
C MET A 713 12.29 -29.62 26.46
N VAL A 714 12.39 -28.27 26.41
CA VAL A 714 13.52 -27.55 25.80
C VAL A 714 14.66 -27.33 26.77
N PHE A 715 14.39 -27.07 28.05
CA PHE A 715 15.42 -26.79 29.07
C PHE A 715 15.81 -28.03 29.87
N GLY A 716 14.97 -29.09 29.86
CA GLY A 716 15.17 -30.30 30.65
C GLY A 716 14.80 -30.14 32.13
N THR A 717 14.11 -29.05 32.49
CA THR A 717 13.63 -28.76 33.83
C THR A 717 12.30 -29.51 34.05
N PRO A 718 12.05 -30.21 35.19
CA PRO A 718 10.76 -30.81 35.49
C PRO A 718 9.62 -29.78 35.41
N VAL A 719 8.45 -30.14 34.90
CA VAL A 719 7.33 -29.19 34.63
C VAL A 719 6.96 -28.38 35.88
N ALA A 720 6.97 -29.01 37.06
CA ALA A 720 6.65 -28.36 38.32
C ALA A 720 7.72 -27.32 38.76
N GLU A 721 8.96 -27.45 38.28
CA GLU A 721 10.11 -26.61 38.65
C GLU A 721 10.38 -25.53 37.59
N VAL A 722 9.69 -25.54 36.45
CA VAL A 722 9.87 -24.52 35.40
C VAL A 722 9.60 -23.14 35.97
N SER A 723 10.59 -22.27 35.87
CA SER A 723 10.51 -20.88 36.34
C SER A 723 9.59 -20.04 35.44
N GLY A 724 9.05 -18.94 35.99
CA GLY A 724 8.29 -17.98 35.21
C GLY A 724 9.09 -17.37 34.06
N GLU A 725 10.41 -17.24 34.22
CA GLU A 725 11.31 -16.75 33.19
C GLU A 725 11.46 -17.75 32.03
N GLU A 726 11.72 -19.02 32.32
CA GLU A 726 11.81 -20.08 31.30
C GLU A 726 10.50 -20.21 30.51
N ARG A 727 9.36 -20.19 31.23
CA ARG A 727 8.03 -20.16 30.59
C ARG A 727 7.85 -18.97 29.66
N SER A 728 8.25 -17.78 30.11
CA SER A 728 8.16 -16.55 29.30
C SER A 728 9.09 -16.58 28.09
N ARG A 729 10.32 -17.07 28.27
CA ARG A 729 11.29 -17.24 27.16
C ARG A 729 10.78 -18.20 26.10
N ILE A 730 10.22 -19.34 26.47
CA ILE A 730 9.66 -20.31 25.51
C ILE A 730 8.43 -19.75 24.81
N LYS A 731 7.54 -19.07 25.54
CA LYS A 731 6.39 -18.40 24.93
C LYS A 731 6.84 -17.43 23.83
N ALA A 732 7.75 -16.53 24.15
CA ALA A 732 8.28 -15.57 23.17
C ALA A 732 9.03 -16.25 22.00
N THR A 733 9.77 -17.33 22.28
CA THR A 733 10.48 -18.09 21.25
C THR A 733 9.52 -18.79 20.29
N SER A 734 8.50 -19.47 20.82
CA SER A 734 7.52 -20.21 20.02
C SER A 734 6.77 -19.30 19.05
N TYR A 735 6.23 -18.18 19.55
CA TYR A 735 5.57 -17.20 18.70
C TYR A 735 6.55 -16.53 17.73
N GLY A 736 7.74 -16.14 18.23
CA GLY A 736 8.76 -15.52 17.39
C GLY A 736 9.18 -16.40 16.21
N LEU A 737 9.40 -17.69 16.45
CA LEU A 737 9.78 -18.62 15.39
C LEU A 737 8.63 -18.94 14.44
N ALA A 738 7.40 -19.06 14.95
CA ALA A 738 6.20 -19.21 14.13
C ALA A 738 6.04 -18.04 13.13
N TYR A 739 6.43 -16.84 13.55
CA TYR A 739 6.41 -15.64 12.70
C TYR A 739 7.71 -15.37 11.92
N GLY A 740 8.63 -16.32 11.89
CA GLY A 740 9.85 -16.21 11.11
C GLY A 740 10.89 -15.24 11.66
N LEU A 741 10.93 -15.03 12.98
CA LEU A 741 12.00 -14.25 13.61
C LEU A 741 13.34 -14.95 13.44
N SER A 742 14.32 -14.18 12.97
CA SER A 742 15.73 -14.60 12.98
C SER A 742 16.29 -14.64 14.41
N SER A 743 17.44 -15.29 14.61
CA SER A 743 18.13 -15.27 15.91
C SER A 743 18.44 -13.85 16.40
N TYR A 744 18.64 -12.90 15.48
CA TYR A 744 18.83 -11.49 15.81
C TYR A 744 17.52 -10.85 16.34
N GLY A 745 16.40 -11.10 15.65
CA GLY A 745 15.08 -10.62 16.12
C GLY A 745 14.68 -11.23 17.46
N LEU A 746 14.93 -12.52 17.65
CA LEU A 746 14.68 -13.23 18.90
C LEU A 746 15.55 -12.69 20.04
N ALA A 747 16.84 -12.40 19.78
CA ALA A 747 17.76 -11.77 20.72
C ALA A 747 17.24 -10.41 21.21
N ALA A 748 16.79 -9.57 20.26
CA ALA A 748 16.22 -8.26 20.56
C ALA A 748 14.93 -8.37 21.39
N GLN A 749 14.05 -9.30 21.05
CA GLN A 749 12.77 -9.52 21.76
C GLN A 749 12.98 -10.03 23.21
N LEU A 750 13.97 -10.90 23.42
CA LEU A 750 14.25 -11.49 24.73
C LEU A 750 15.24 -10.68 25.56
N GLY A 751 15.90 -9.66 25.00
CA GLY A 751 16.93 -8.89 25.66
C GLY A 751 18.19 -9.70 25.98
N ILE A 752 18.53 -10.72 25.15
CA ILE A 752 19.65 -11.64 25.35
C ILE A 752 20.67 -11.51 24.17
N PRO A 753 21.93 -11.97 24.36
CA PRO A 753 22.90 -12.00 23.29
C PRO A 753 22.49 -12.89 22.11
N VAL A 754 22.83 -12.48 20.87
CA VAL A 754 22.48 -13.23 19.64
C VAL A 754 22.95 -14.71 19.67
N PRO A 755 24.14 -15.06 20.17
CA PRO A 755 24.53 -16.46 20.29
C PRO A 755 23.64 -17.28 21.23
N GLU A 756 23.15 -16.69 22.32
CA GLU A 756 22.22 -17.34 23.26
C GLU A 756 20.86 -17.57 22.61
N ALA A 757 20.34 -16.55 21.87
CA ALA A 757 19.10 -16.69 21.12
C ALA A 757 19.21 -17.75 20.01
N ALA A 758 20.36 -17.85 19.33
CA ALA A 758 20.62 -18.90 18.34
C ALA A 758 20.61 -20.29 19.00
N ALA A 759 21.30 -20.46 20.14
CA ALA A 759 21.32 -21.72 20.89
C ALA A 759 19.92 -22.12 21.40
N LEU A 760 19.11 -21.15 21.82
CA LEU A 760 17.72 -21.39 22.23
C LEU A 760 16.85 -21.84 21.06
N ARG A 761 16.97 -21.16 19.90
CA ARG A 761 16.29 -21.57 18.66
C ARG A 761 16.67 -23.00 18.25
N ASP A 762 17.95 -23.31 18.28
CA ASP A 762 18.44 -24.64 17.85
C ASP A 762 17.93 -25.74 18.78
N ARG A 763 17.92 -25.52 20.10
CA ARG A 763 17.30 -26.44 21.08
C ARG A 763 15.79 -26.58 20.89
N TYR A 764 15.11 -25.48 20.56
CA TYR A 764 13.70 -25.53 20.24
C TYR A 764 13.41 -26.44 19.04
N PHE A 765 14.14 -26.25 17.94
CA PHE A 765 14.00 -27.05 16.73
C PHE A 765 14.55 -28.48 16.85
N GLU A 766 15.50 -28.73 17.76
CA GLU A 766 15.90 -30.09 18.11
C GLU A 766 14.75 -30.86 18.77
N ARG A 767 13.95 -30.18 19.57
CA ARG A 767 12.80 -30.79 20.24
C ARG A 767 11.56 -30.87 19.34
N PHE A 768 11.31 -29.82 18.54
CA PHE A 768 10.18 -29.67 17.64
C PHE A 768 10.63 -29.67 16.17
N GLY A 769 11.22 -30.79 15.75
CA GLY A 769 11.85 -30.90 14.43
C GLY A 769 10.86 -30.82 13.27
N LYS A 770 9.66 -31.37 13.43
CA LYS A 770 8.62 -31.30 12.39
C LYS A 770 8.06 -29.87 12.22
N VAL A 771 8.09 -29.04 13.28
CA VAL A 771 7.76 -27.62 13.16
C VAL A 771 8.75 -26.92 12.25
N ARG A 772 10.07 -27.17 12.44
CA ARG A 772 11.10 -26.59 11.56
C ARG A 772 10.89 -27.03 10.10
N ASP A 773 10.75 -28.34 9.89
CA ASP A 773 10.61 -28.91 8.56
C ASP A 773 9.37 -28.37 7.84
N TYR A 774 8.28 -28.16 8.57
CA TYR A 774 7.05 -27.53 8.06
C TYR A 774 7.30 -26.07 7.65
N LEU A 775 7.92 -25.26 8.52
CA LEU A 775 8.20 -23.85 8.23
C LEU A 775 9.16 -23.68 7.03
N GLU A 776 10.23 -24.49 6.95
CA GLU A 776 11.14 -24.49 5.80
C GLU A 776 10.44 -24.95 4.52
N GLY A 777 9.57 -25.96 4.64
CA GLY A 777 8.74 -26.47 3.54
C GLY A 777 7.78 -25.44 2.97
N LEU A 778 7.14 -24.62 3.83
CA LEU A 778 6.24 -23.54 3.40
C LEU A 778 6.95 -22.51 2.51
N VAL A 779 8.14 -22.07 2.90
CA VAL A 779 8.90 -21.09 2.10
C VAL A 779 9.36 -21.72 0.78
N ALA A 780 9.81 -22.97 0.80
CA ALA A 780 10.23 -23.66 -0.41
C ALA A 780 9.05 -23.85 -1.39
N GLN A 781 7.90 -24.27 -0.90
CA GLN A 781 6.68 -24.43 -1.70
C GLN A 781 6.20 -23.08 -2.24
N ALA A 782 6.15 -22.04 -1.41
CA ALA A 782 5.73 -20.70 -1.84
C ALA A 782 6.63 -20.13 -2.95
N ARG A 783 7.94 -20.41 -2.92
CA ARG A 783 8.85 -20.04 -4.02
C ARG A 783 8.56 -20.79 -5.32
N ALA A 784 8.15 -22.06 -5.24
CA ALA A 784 7.80 -22.86 -6.41
C ALA A 784 6.45 -22.42 -7.00
N ASP A 785 5.42 -22.34 -6.16
CA ASP A 785 4.03 -22.13 -6.57
C ASP A 785 3.67 -20.66 -6.74
N GLY A 786 4.39 -19.74 -6.08
CA GLY A 786 4.11 -18.30 -6.08
C GLY A 786 3.07 -17.88 -5.03
N TYR A 787 2.54 -18.80 -4.25
CA TYR A 787 1.56 -18.52 -3.19
C TYR A 787 1.71 -19.50 -2.00
N THR A 788 1.07 -19.17 -0.88
CA THR A 788 0.76 -20.07 0.22
C THR A 788 -0.75 -20.19 0.37
N GLN A 789 -1.21 -21.24 1.06
CA GLN A 789 -2.65 -21.46 1.28
C GLN A 789 -2.96 -21.88 2.72
N THR A 790 -4.18 -21.57 3.17
CA THR A 790 -4.72 -22.04 4.44
C THR A 790 -5.14 -23.52 4.33
N MET A 791 -5.48 -24.15 5.44
CA MET A 791 -6.04 -25.51 5.46
C MET A 791 -7.40 -25.63 4.72
N PHE A 792 -8.07 -24.49 4.49
CA PHE A 792 -9.33 -24.39 3.75
C PHE A 792 -9.13 -24.00 2.28
N GLY A 793 -7.87 -23.86 1.83
CA GLY A 793 -7.54 -23.57 0.43
C GLY A 793 -7.44 -22.08 0.09
N ARG A 794 -7.66 -21.15 1.03
CA ARG A 794 -7.48 -19.71 0.79
C ARG A 794 -6.04 -19.41 0.41
N ARG A 795 -5.83 -18.79 -0.75
CA ARG A 795 -4.50 -18.49 -1.26
C ARG A 795 -4.03 -17.09 -0.88
N ARG A 796 -2.72 -16.97 -0.66
CA ARG A 796 -2.02 -15.69 -0.58
C ARG A 796 -0.86 -15.68 -1.56
N TYR A 797 -0.95 -14.86 -2.59
CA TYR A 797 0.09 -14.71 -3.60
C TYR A 797 1.26 -13.89 -3.07
N LEU A 798 2.49 -14.32 -3.40
CA LEU A 798 3.74 -13.76 -2.86
C LEU A 798 4.77 -13.52 -3.97
N PRO A 799 4.51 -12.60 -4.90
CA PRO A 799 5.39 -12.34 -6.05
C PRO A 799 6.80 -11.90 -5.63
N ASP A 800 6.92 -11.23 -4.49
CA ASP A 800 8.19 -10.71 -3.97
C ASP A 800 9.17 -11.79 -3.46
N LEU A 801 8.75 -13.05 -3.34
CA LEU A 801 9.66 -14.18 -3.04
C LEU A 801 10.77 -14.35 -4.09
N ARG A 802 10.56 -13.86 -5.31
CA ARG A 802 11.51 -13.90 -6.42
C ARG A 802 12.21 -12.55 -6.64
N SER A 803 11.95 -11.54 -5.80
CA SER A 803 12.55 -10.21 -5.92
C SER A 803 14.07 -10.26 -5.75
N SER A 804 14.79 -9.50 -6.57
CA SER A 804 16.22 -9.26 -6.40
C SER A 804 16.53 -8.44 -5.14
N ASN A 805 15.56 -7.64 -4.68
CA ASN A 805 15.66 -6.86 -3.44
C ASN A 805 15.55 -7.80 -2.22
N ARG A 806 16.65 -7.87 -1.47
CA ARG A 806 16.75 -8.73 -0.28
C ARG A 806 15.67 -8.42 0.77
N GLN A 807 15.39 -7.16 1.03
CA GLN A 807 14.43 -6.74 2.05
C GLN A 807 13.00 -7.15 1.69
N ARG A 808 12.59 -6.96 0.42
CA ARG A 808 11.29 -7.42 -0.09
C ARG A 808 11.18 -8.93 -0.01
N ARG A 809 12.22 -9.64 -0.42
CA ARG A 809 12.23 -11.11 -0.36
C ARG A 809 12.10 -11.62 1.07
N GLU A 810 12.85 -11.07 2.04
CA GLU A 810 12.74 -11.44 3.45
C GLU A 810 11.36 -11.11 4.05
N MET A 811 10.71 -10.03 3.60
CA MET A 811 9.32 -9.73 3.98
C MET A 811 8.33 -10.75 3.41
N ALA A 812 8.48 -11.13 2.14
CA ALA A 812 7.64 -12.14 1.51
C ALA A 812 7.83 -13.53 2.15
N GLU A 813 9.05 -13.89 2.54
CA GLU A 813 9.33 -15.14 3.28
C GLU A 813 8.61 -15.17 4.64
N ARG A 814 8.64 -14.06 5.38
CA ARG A 814 7.85 -13.96 6.63
C ARG A 814 6.34 -14.05 6.38
N ALA A 815 5.87 -13.40 5.31
CA ALA A 815 4.47 -13.49 4.93
C ALA A 815 4.06 -14.91 4.53
N ALA A 816 4.96 -15.67 3.87
CA ALA A 816 4.75 -17.08 3.54
C ALA A 816 4.59 -17.97 4.77
N LEU A 817 5.35 -17.69 5.83
CA LEU A 817 5.27 -18.43 7.10
C LEU A 817 3.97 -18.12 7.86
N ASN A 818 3.57 -16.86 7.90
CA ASN A 818 2.46 -16.41 8.72
C ASN A 818 1.09 -16.72 8.10
N ALA A 819 0.96 -16.58 6.77
CA ALA A 819 -0.35 -16.62 6.12
C ALA A 819 -1.11 -17.95 6.30
N PRO A 820 -0.50 -19.14 6.20
CA PRO A 820 -1.22 -20.39 6.41
C PRO A 820 -1.79 -20.53 7.81
N ILE A 821 -1.04 -20.13 8.83
CA ILE A 821 -1.44 -20.27 10.24
C ILE A 821 -2.49 -19.22 10.59
N GLN A 822 -2.20 -17.94 10.35
CA GLN A 822 -3.12 -16.85 10.64
C GLN A 822 -4.39 -16.93 9.81
N GLY A 823 -4.28 -17.30 8.53
CA GLY A 823 -5.43 -17.44 7.67
C GLY A 823 -6.31 -18.62 8.06
N SER A 824 -5.73 -19.77 8.45
CA SER A 824 -6.50 -20.91 8.94
C SER A 824 -7.19 -20.59 10.27
N ALA A 825 -6.55 -19.81 11.16
CA ALA A 825 -7.19 -19.31 12.36
C ALA A 825 -8.38 -18.41 12.04
N ALA A 826 -8.22 -17.48 11.08
CA ALA A 826 -9.31 -16.62 10.66
C ALA A 826 -10.48 -17.39 10.03
N ASP A 827 -10.20 -18.38 9.21
CA ASP A 827 -11.23 -19.23 8.61
C ASP A 827 -11.99 -20.03 9.69
N ILE A 828 -11.30 -20.56 10.70
CA ILE A 828 -11.92 -21.25 11.84
C ILE A 828 -12.84 -20.32 12.63
N VAL A 829 -12.39 -19.09 12.93
CA VAL A 829 -13.21 -18.09 13.62
C VAL A 829 -14.45 -17.74 12.81
N LYS A 830 -14.33 -17.58 11.49
CA LYS A 830 -15.46 -17.32 10.58
C LYS A 830 -16.49 -18.46 10.60
N ILE A 831 -16.04 -19.71 10.55
CA ILE A 831 -16.92 -20.88 10.64
C ILE A 831 -17.62 -20.88 12.02
N ALA A 832 -16.87 -20.71 13.10
CA ALA A 832 -17.43 -20.66 14.45
C ALA A 832 -18.47 -19.54 14.62
N MET A 833 -18.25 -18.36 14.04
CA MET A 833 -19.23 -17.26 14.05
C MET A 833 -20.54 -17.67 13.39
N MET A 834 -20.49 -18.30 12.24
CA MET A 834 -21.68 -18.75 11.49
C MET A 834 -22.38 -19.89 12.24
N ASP A 835 -21.63 -20.83 12.78
CA ASP A 835 -22.18 -21.96 13.53
C ASP A 835 -22.87 -21.50 14.82
N VAL A 836 -22.26 -20.57 15.57
CA VAL A 836 -22.85 -19.95 16.75
C VAL A 836 -24.14 -19.20 16.39
N ALA A 837 -24.09 -18.34 15.38
CA ALA A 837 -25.28 -17.57 14.96
C ALA A 837 -26.41 -18.47 14.49
N THR A 838 -26.12 -19.53 13.73
CA THR A 838 -27.10 -20.52 13.28
C THR A 838 -27.70 -21.26 14.47
N ALA A 839 -26.89 -21.73 15.41
CA ALA A 839 -27.35 -22.47 16.57
C ALA A 839 -28.20 -21.62 17.53
N LEU A 840 -27.87 -20.33 17.73
CA LEU A 840 -28.72 -19.40 18.48
C LEU A 840 -30.09 -19.25 17.82
N SER A 841 -30.12 -19.11 16.49
CA SER A 841 -31.38 -19.00 15.72
C SER A 841 -32.22 -20.27 15.77
N GLU A 842 -31.62 -21.45 15.60
CA GLU A 842 -32.29 -22.76 15.67
C GLU A 842 -32.87 -23.04 17.05
N ALA A 843 -32.17 -22.61 18.09
CA ALA A 843 -32.64 -22.71 19.47
C ALA A 843 -33.69 -21.66 19.85
N ASN A 844 -34.03 -20.74 18.91
CA ASN A 844 -34.95 -19.61 19.11
C ASN A 844 -34.55 -18.74 20.34
N LEU A 845 -33.26 -18.52 20.52
CA LEU A 845 -32.71 -17.66 21.57
C LEU A 845 -32.74 -16.19 21.13
N THR A 846 -32.91 -15.32 22.15
CA THR A 846 -32.89 -13.86 21.93
C THR A 846 -31.47 -13.32 21.99
N SER A 847 -30.56 -14.00 22.66
CA SER A 847 -29.13 -13.70 22.75
C SER A 847 -28.50 -13.68 21.36
N ARG A 848 -27.51 -12.81 21.14
CA ARG A 848 -26.96 -12.57 19.80
C ARG A 848 -25.50 -12.18 19.81
N LEU A 849 -24.83 -12.46 18.68
CA LEU A 849 -23.46 -12.09 18.41
C LEU A 849 -23.36 -10.59 18.08
N LEU A 850 -22.41 -9.87 18.69
CA LEU A 850 -22.24 -8.43 18.52
C LEU A 850 -20.98 -8.07 17.73
N VAL A 851 -19.82 -8.58 18.16
CA VAL A 851 -18.50 -8.15 17.70
C VAL A 851 -17.56 -9.33 17.61
N GLN A 852 -16.66 -9.30 16.64
CA GLN A 852 -15.52 -10.19 16.54
C GLN A 852 -14.23 -9.35 16.65
N ILE A 853 -13.35 -9.72 17.57
CA ILE A 853 -12.07 -9.04 17.83
C ILE A 853 -10.96 -10.07 17.95
N HIS A 854 -10.03 -10.09 17.00
CA HIS A 854 -8.96 -11.09 16.91
C HIS A 854 -9.53 -12.52 16.88
N ASP A 855 -9.36 -13.27 17.97
CA ASP A 855 -9.85 -14.64 18.12
C ASP A 855 -11.04 -14.71 19.12
N GLU A 856 -11.58 -13.55 19.53
CA GLU A 856 -12.66 -13.36 20.52
C GLU A 856 -14.00 -13.07 19.84
N LEU A 857 -15.05 -13.73 20.30
CA LEU A 857 -16.46 -13.44 19.99
C LEU A 857 -17.14 -12.79 21.20
N LEU A 858 -17.85 -11.69 20.97
CA LEU A 858 -18.60 -11.00 22.02
C LEU A 858 -20.09 -11.07 21.72
N LEU A 859 -20.85 -11.56 22.70
CA LEU A 859 -22.30 -11.71 22.61
C LEU A 859 -22.98 -10.90 23.70
N GLU A 860 -24.24 -10.51 23.49
CA GLU A 860 -25.10 -10.04 24.56
C GLU A 860 -26.16 -11.12 24.88
N ILE A 861 -26.40 -11.33 26.17
CA ILE A 861 -27.14 -12.45 26.68
C ILE A 861 -28.49 -11.98 27.24
N ALA A 862 -29.56 -12.59 26.75
CA ALA A 862 -30.91 -12.32 27.26
C ALA A 862 -31.17 -12.99 28.62
N PRO A 863 -32.06 -12.45 29.41
CA PRO A 863 -32.38 -12.99 30.75
C PRO A 863 -32.79 -14.47 30.70
N GLY A 864 -32.09 -15.28 31.47
CA GLY A 864 -32.34 -16.72 31.60
C GLY A 864 -31.79 -17.60 30.47
N GLU A 865 -31.04 -17.05 29.53
CA GLU A 865 -30.41 -17.81 28.41
C GLU A 865 -28.93 -18.16 28.69
N GLU A 866 -28.31 -17.66 29.77
CA GLU A 866 -26.88 -17.68 30.02
C GLU A 866 -26.27 -19.09 29.92
N GLU A 867 -26.77 -20.07 30.68
CA GLU A 867 -26.25 -21.45 30.72
C GLU A 867 -26.37 -22.11 29.31
N THR A 868 -27.51 -21.88 28.65
CA THR A 868 -27.78 -22.46 27.31
C THR A 868 -26.84 -21.87 26.26
N VAL A 869 -26.66 -20.55 26.27
CA VAL A 869 -25.79 -19.87 25.31
C VAL A 869 -24.31 -20.25 25.55
N GLU A 870 -23.87 -20.30 26.83
CA GLU A 870 -22.49 -20.70 27.13
C GLU A 870 -22.19 -22.12 26.61
N ALA A 871 -23.09 -23.09 26.91
CA ALA A 871 -22.91 -24.46 26.45
C ALA A 871 -22.84 -24.53 24.90
N LEU A 872 -23.72 -23.82 24.22
CA LEU A 872 -23.79 -23.78 22.79
C LEU A 872 -22.53 -23.12 22.15
N VAL A 873 -22.09 -21.97 22.69
CA VAL A 873 -20.92 -21.27 22.23
C VAL A 873 -19.65 -22.13 22.38
N ARG A 874 -19.50 -22.77 23.57
CA ARG A 874 -18.39 -23.69 23.81
C ARG A 874 -18.40 -24.87 22.84
N GLU A 875 -19.55 -25.47 22.58
CA GLU A 875 -19.69 -26.60 21.64
C GLU A 875 -19.31 -26.17 20.21
N LYS A 876 -19.89 -25.08 19.71
CA LYS A 876 -19.68 -24.65 18.33
C LYS A 876 -18.28 -24.10 18.07
N MET A 877 -17.70 -23.39 19.03
CA MET A 877 -16.32 -22.92 18.93
C MET A 877 -15.28 -24.03 19.12
N ALA A 878 -15.56 -25.06 19.93
CA ALA A 878 -14.63 -26.18 20.11
C ALA A 878 -14.57 -27.15 18.91
N SER A 879 -15.57 -27.18 18.07
CA SER A 879 -15.70 -28.19 17.00
C SER A 879 -16.02 -27.68 15.59
N PRO A 880 -15.59 -26.46 15.19
CA PRO A 880 -15.85 -25.99 13.81
C PRO A 880 -15.07 -26.80 12.77
N VAL A 881 -13.98 -27.44 13.20
CA VAL A 881 -13.11 -28.28 12.37
C VAL A 881 -12.43 -29.35 13.21
N MET A 882 -12.12 -30.51 12.63
CA MET A 882 -11.36 -31.55 13.30
C MET A 882 -9.85 -31.29 13.19
N LEU A 883 -9.21 -31.04 14.34
CA LEU A 883 -7.75 -30.92 14.48
C LEU A 883 -7.16 -32.12 15.28
N SER A 884 -5.86 -32.30 15.18
CA SER A 884 -5.11 -33.27 16.00
C SER A 884 -4.96 -32.86 17.47
N VAL A 885 -5.33 -31.63 17.78
CA VAL A 885 -5.34 -31.04 19.13
C VAL A 885 -6.70 -30.39 19.38
N PRO A 886 -7.22 -30.39 20.63
CA PRO A 886 -8.49 -29.76 20.93
C PRO A 886 -8.41 -28.24 20.73
N LEU A 887 -9.51 -27.63 20.29
CA LEU A 887 -9.70 -26.18 20.37
C LEU A 887 -10.29 -25.84 21.75
N ASP A 888 -9.52 -25.13 22.55
CA ASP A 888 -9.92 -24.75 23.90
C ASP A 888 -10.48 -23.31 23.88
N VAL A 889 -11.65 -23.13 24.46
CA VAL A 889 -12.41 -21.87 24.45
C VAL A 889 -12.57 -21.36 25.88
N ALA A 890 -11.93 -20.22 26.16
CA ALA A 890 -12.14 -19.48 27.38
C ALA A 890 -13.45 -18.69 27.28
N VAL A 891 -14.34 -18.78 28.28
CA VAL A 891 -15.59 -18.02 28.29
C VAL A 891 -15.67 -17.27 29.60
N GLY A 892 -15.96 -15.97 29.53
CA GLY A 892 -16.28 -15.12 30.67
C GLY A 892 -17.61 -14.40 30.45
N ILE A 893 -18.32 -14.14 31.54
CA ILE A 893 -19.62 -13.47 31.49
C ILE A 893 -19.62 -12.34 32.53
N GLY A 894 -20.18 -11.18 32.17
CA GLY A 894 -20.18 -10.03 33.04
C GLY A 894 -21.09 -8.89 32.58
N ALA A 895 -21.33 -7.95 33.50
CA ALA A 895 -22.15 -6.77 33.25
C ALA A 895 -21.46 -5.73 32.32
N SER A 896 -20.23 -5.97 31.88
CA SER A 896 -19.52 -5.19 30.87
C SER A 896 -18.49 -6.08 30.18
N TRP A 897 -17.98 -5.63 29.04
CA TRP A 897 -16.91 -6.36 28.36
C TRP A 897 -15.65 -6.53 29.23
N GLN A 898 -15.32 -5.53 30.06
CA GLN A 898 -14.23 -5.64 31.04
C GLN A 898 -14.46 -6.83 32.01
N LEU A 899 -15.66 -6.97 32.50
CA LEU A 899 -16.00 -8.02 33.49
C LEU A 899 -16.22 -9.39 32.85
N ALA A 900 -16.53 -9.42 31.56
CA ALA A 900 -16.59 -10.63 30.75
C ALA A 900 -15.22 -11.09 30.24
N ALA A 901 -14.17 -10.26 30.33
CA ALA A 901 -12.82 -10.65 29.92
C ALA A 901 -12.22 -11.68 30.91
N HIS A 902 -11.41 -12.64 30.40
CA HIS A 902 -10.79 -13.74 31.15
C HIS A 902 -9.26 -13.74 31.04
#